data_30c6e0f7897d25e764504801f4324acd
#
_entry.id   30c6e0f7897d25e764504801f4324acd
#
_cell.length_a   1.000
_cell.length_b   1.000
_cell.length_c   1.000
_cell.angle_alpha   90.00
_cell.angle_beta   90.00
_cell.angle_gamma   90.00
#
_symmetry.space_group_name_H-M   'P 1'
#
loop_
_entity.id
_entity.type
_entity.pdbx_description
1 polymer ?
#
loop_
_entity_poly.entity_id
_entity_poly.type
_entity_poly.pdbx_seq_one_letter_code
_entity_poly.pdbx_strand_id
1 'polypeptide(L)'
;MVQRPDDEQDPLLSQTGQYTRAPKVSHEVLTKQEREELLKERAVKQQAAQRLNQPCAGGPMGRWWRKLQSGPDKVTLAMSIVALGVVYGDIGTSPLYTMQTFLAGQGGVTHADETAVIGMLSLVFWTMTLITTIEYVVICMRVDNKGEGGIFALYSLLRKYGKWLIVPAMIGGAAFLADSVLTPAMSISSAVEGLQTLPALQGVFEENPSLTLFIALVIILAVFAVQSRGTERIGKVFGSTVLVWFLFIAVTGAISMSQNLEVLRALNPVHGIQFLVSGDNHAGLALMGTVFLSITGAEALYSDMGHVGRGNIYATWPFINLALVLSYFGQGAWIIRTLENPAFVPDGNAPNPFFAMLTPGVRYVAVLLSVIAGIIASQALISGAFTIVSEATRLNWMPHLQVRYPARTRGQLYIPTVNVVLCCSTLLVLLIFRNSEHIAAAYGLALTITMIMTSILVTVYLWHMRSRFAAVLFAIVFPMIMFMFFIASMAKFLHGGWFTMLLALAILTVMATWDEGTKLERAQRRHMSPEDCLPVLHRLHDDDTIPYYADNIVYLTSDTEMKRIDTDIFFSIFASHPKRAHAWWCVSVETSDEPFTREYSVETLGTDFLFRVRIRLGFKVRTSVPAYLHQIMHDLLRTGELPAQKSTYPKVDADPEIGPIRYVLIHKELMPESKVSQRGAMALRIKYAIRHVAGSPIKWFGLAPYDPVTEVQPLFLATVRPPRLKRIN
;
A
#
# COMPACT_ATOMS: atom_id res chain seq x y z
N MET A 1 23.70 -9.33 -34.51
CA MET A 1 23.83 -10.43 -33.55
C MET A 1 24.33 -9.80 -32.27
N VAL A 2 23.45 -9.46 -31.34
CA VAL A 2 23.80 -8.92 -30.02
C VAL A 2 23.33 -9.99 -29.06
N GLN A 3 24.29 -10.61 -28.38
CA GLN A 3 24.08 -11.61 -27.33
C GLN A 3 23.32 -10.99 -26.16
N ARG A 4 22.24 -11.63 -25.74
CA ARG A 4 21.57 -11.38 -24.46
C ARG A 4 22.48 -11.88 -23.35
N PRO A 5 22.60 -11.17 -22.21
CA PRO A 5 23.22 -11.76 -21.03
C PRO A 5 22.29 -12.84 -20.49
N ASP A 6 22.85 -14.00 -20.25
CA ASP A 6 22.19 -15.19 -19.73
C ASP A 6 21.59 -14.94 -18.35
N ASP A 7 20.40 -15.56 -18.14
CA ASP A 7 19.76 -15.70 -16.84
C ASP A 7 20.72 -16.45 -15.90
N GLU A 8 21.29 -15.77 -14.94
CA GLU A 8 21.94 -16.42 -13.78
C GLU A 8 20.86 -17.18 -12.98
N GLN A 9 20.72 -18.44 -13.29
CA GLN A 9 19.98 -19.38 -12.45
C GLN A 9 20.73 -19.52 -11.13
N ASP A 10 20.04 -19.21 -10.05
CA ASP A 10 20.48 -19.35 -8.66
C ASP A 10 20.89 -20.84 -8.40
N PRO A 11 22.15 -21.16 -8.14
CA PRO A 11 22.60 -22.55 -7.98
C PRO A 11 22.06 -23.26 -6.74
N LEU A 12 21.29 -22.56 -5.90
CA LEU A 12 20.69 -23.12 -4.67
C LEU A 12 19.35 -23.82 -4.89
N LEU A 13 18.85 -23.93 -6.12
CA LEU A 13 17.56 -24.59 -6.42
C LEU A 13 17.67 -26.03 -6.97
N SER A 14 18.86 -26.63 -7.02
CA SER A 14 18.97 -28.04 -7.36
C SER A 14 18.58 -28.91 -6.16
N GLN A 15 17.43 -29.52 -6.23
CA GLN A 15 16.89 -30.50 -5.29
C GLN A 15 17.60 -31.85 -5.36
N THR A 16 18.86 -31.93 -5.03
CA THR A 16 19.51 -33.22 -4.77
C THR A 16 20.63 -32.99 -3.80
N GLY A 17 20.61 -33.72 -2.68
CA GLY A 17 21.50 -33.60 -1.53
C GLY A 17 22.96 -33.94 -1.81
N GLN A 18 23.58 -33.29 -2.77
CA GLN A 18 25.01 -33.25 -2.95
C GLN A 18 25.46 -31.83 -2.61
N TYR A 19 26.34 -31.73 -1.59
CA TYR A 19 27.09 -30.53 -1.27
C TYR A 19 27.88 -30.09 -2.50
N THR A 20 27.32 -29.26 -3.34
CA THR A 20 28.06 -28.62 -4.43
C THR A 20 28.94 -27.54 -3.80
N ARG A 21 30.23 -27.58 -4.14
CA ARG A 21 31.22 -26.55 -3.77
C ARG A 21 30.62 -25.17 -3.94
N ALA A 22 30.74 -24.35 -2.89
CA ALA A 22 30.41 -22.94 -2.96
C ALA A 22 31.09 -22.32 -4.18
N PRO A 23 30.33 -21.55 -5.01
CA PRO A 23 30.95 -20.88 -6.14
C PRO A 23 32.05 -19.96 -5.61
N LYS A 24 33.22 -19.98 -6.27
CA LYS A 24 34.28 -19.00 -6.03
C LYS A 24 33.65 -17.62 -6.31
N VAL A 25 33.32 -16.89 -5.24
CA VAL A 25 32.89 -15.50 -5.33
C VAL A 25 34.10 -14.70 -5.80
N SER A 26 34.07 -14.28 -7.06
CA SER A 26 35.04 -13.34 -7.59
C SER A 26 34.87 -12.02 -6.85
N HIS A 27 35.97 -11.51 -6.29
CA HIS A 27 36.01 -10.20 -5.66
C HIS A 27 35.83 -9.12 -6.71
N GLU A 28 34.64 -8.62 -6.91
CA GLU A 28 34.42 -7.33 -7.55
C GLU A 28 34.72 -6.21 -6.54
N VAL A 29 36.00 -5.90 -6.38
CA VAL A 29 36.39 -4.53 -6.09
C VAL A 29 35.81 -3.71 -7.23
N LEU A 30 34.96 -2.70 -6.92
CA LEU A 30 34.44 -1.73 -7.90
C LEU A 30 35.50 -1.45 -8.95
N THR A 31 35.25 -1.86 -10.17
CA THR A 31 36.20 -1.65 -11.26
C THR A 31 36.48 -0.16 -11.36
N LYS A 32 37.65 0.19 -11.89
CA LYS A 32 38.04 1.60 -12.07
C LYS A 32 36.94 2.39 -12.84
N GLN A 33 36.22 1.72 -13.73
CA GLN A 33 35.10 2.26 -14.47
C GLN A 33 33.87 2.55 -13.60
N GLU A 34 33.47 1.64 -12.71
CA GLU A 34 32.32 1.86 -11.81
C GLU A 34 32.61 2.97 -10.80
N ARG A 35 33.86 3.09 -10.37
CA ARG A 35 34.31 4.19 -9.50
C ARG A 35 34.27 5.54 -10.25
N GLU A 36 34.63 5.56 -11.52
CA GLU A 36 34.53 6.76 -12.37
C GLU A 36 33.08 7.12 -12.70
N GLU A 37 32.19 6.14 -12.89
CA GLU A 37 30.75 6.38 -13.08
C GLU A 37 30.10 6.94 -11.82
N LEU A 38 30.42 6.39 -10.65
CA LEU A 38 29.94 6.89 -9.35
C LEU A 38 30.44 8.32 -9.07
N LEU A 39 31.67 8.63 -9.46
CA LEU A 39 32.23 9.99 -9.34
C LEU A 39 31.57 10.95 -10.34
N LYS A 40 31.31 10.50 -11.56
CA LYS A 40 30.55 11.28 -12.57
C LYS A 40 29.11 11.52 -12.10
N GLU A 41 28.46 10.55 -11.54
CA GLU A 41 27.09 10.68 -11.00
C GLU A 41 27.04 11.66 -9.81
N ARG A 42 28.02 11.61 -8.91
CA ARG A 42 28.18 12.59 -7.82
C ARG A 42 28.48 14.00 -8.32
N ALA A 43 29.35 14.12 -9.33
CA ALA A 43 29.65 15.41 -9.94
C ALA A 43 28.45 16.02 -10.66
N VAL A 44 27.64 15.21 -11.35
CA VAL A 44 26.38 15.63 -11.98
C VAL A 44 25.35 16.08 -10.92
N LYS A 45 25.23 15.36 -9.81
CA LYS A 45 24.36 15.74 -8.68
C LYS A 45 24.84 17.06 -8.01
N GLN A 46 26.15 17.26 -7.87
CA GLN A 46 26.71 18.51 -7.34
C GLN A 46 26.54 19.69 -8.30
N GLN A 47 26.76 19.50 -9.61
CA GLN A 47 26.52 20.55 -10.62
C GLN A 47 25.03 20.90 -10.72
N ALA A 48 24.13 19.93 -10.60
CA ALA A 48 22.68 20.18 -10.55
C ALA A 48 22.30 21.01 -9.31
N ALA A 49 22.89 20.72 -8.14
CA ALA A 49 22.67 21.48 -6.92
C ALA A 49 23.23 22.90 -7.00
N GLN A 50 24.38 23.11 -7.67
CA GLN A 50 24.95 24.43 -7.89
C GLN A 50 24.17 25.28 -8.89
N ARG A 51 23.60 24.68 -9.95
CA ARG A 51 22.69 25.36 -10.90
C ARG A 51 21.37 25.80 -10.26
N LEU A 52 20.90 25.11 -9.20
CA LEU A 52 19.70 25.48 -8.43
C LEU A 52 19.89 26.74 -7.57
N ASN A 53 21.15 27.11 -7.22
CA ASN A 53 21.49 28.27 -6.39
C ASN A 53 21.82 29.54 -7.16
N GLN A 54 21.78 29.52 -8.50
CA GLN A 54 22.01 30.77 -9.29
C GLN A 54 20.75 31.63 -9.31
N PRO A 55 20.86 32.95 -9.07
CA PRO A 55 19.74 33.89 -9.13
C PRO A 55 19.27 34.03 -10.58
N CYS A 56 18.05 33.59 -10.86
CA CYS A 56 17.48 33.60 -12.20
C CYS A 56 16.40 34.66 -12.36
N ALA A 57 16.55 35.49 -13.40
CA ALA A 57 15.53 36.38 -13.93
C ALA A 57 14.38 35.56 -14.56
N GLY A 58 13.28 35.43 -13.84
CA GLY A 58 12.05 34.82 -14.31
C GLY A 58 10.99 34.92 -13.22
N GLY A 59 9.77 35.35 -13.59
CA GLY A 59 8.64 35.47 -12.65
C GLY A 59 8.30 34.18 -11.87
N PRO A 60 7.37 34.25 -10.94
CA PRO A 60 7.01 33.11 -10.07
C PRO A 60 6.69 31.84 -10.83
N MET A 61 6.07 31.94 -11.99
CA MET A 61 5.66 30.83 -12.86
C MET A 61 6.86 30.15 -13.55
N GLY A 62 7.85 30.95 -14.01
CA GLY A 62 9.08 30.42 -14.63
C GLY A 62 10.00 29.71 -13.62
N ARG A 63 9.99 30.14 -12.36
CA ARG A 63 10.68 29.44 -11.25
C ARG A 63 9.98 28.12 -10.92
N TRP A 64 8.67 28.09 -10.95
CA TRP A 64 7.86 26.89 -10.73
C TRP A 64 8.09 25.84 -11.83
N TRP A 65 8.03 26.21 -13.11
CA TRP A 65 8.32 25.34 -14.25
C TRP A 65 9.74 24.76 -14.23
N ARG A 66 10.75 25.55 -13.88
CA ARG A 66 12.13 25.06 -13.77
C ARG A 66 12.33 24.10 -12.61
N LYS A 67 11.61 24.28 -11.50
CA LYS A 67 11.63 23.37 -10.37
C LYS A 67 11.00 22.02 -10.71
N LEU A 68 10.01 21.99 -11.62
CA LEU A 68 9.41 20.77 -12.17
C LEU A 68 10.31 20.06 -13.20
N GLN A 69 11.29 20.75 -13.78
CA GLN A 69 12.21 20.16 -14.75
C GLN A 69 13.54 19.66 -14.15
N SER A 70 13.79 19.96 -12.88
CA SER A 70 15.04 19.59 -12.20
C SER A 70 14.72 18.94 -10.84
N GLY A 71 15.09 17.67 -10.68
CA GLY A 71 14.91 16.96 -9.42
C GLY A 71 14.03 15.70 -9.55
N PRO A 72 13.60 15.11 -8.42
CA PRO A 72 12.74 13.92 -8.42
C PRO A 72 11.34 14.15 -9.02
N ASP A 73 10.91 15.41 -9.18
CA ASP A 73 9.62 15.81 -9.77
C ASP A 73 9.70 16.10 -11.29
N LYS A 74 10.71 15.59 -11.98
CA LYS A 74 10.90 15.84 -13.41
C LYS A 74 9.73 15.33 -14.24
N VAL A 75 9.04 16.23 -14.92
CA VAL A 75 7.96 15.87 -15.84
C VAL A 75 8.56 15.27 -17.10
N THR A 76 8.11 14.05 -17.44
CA THR A 76 8.46 13.39 -18.70
C THR A 76 7.18 12.82 -19.34
N LEU A 77 7.09 12.91 -20.66
CA LEU A 77 5.94 12.40 -21.39
C LEU A 77 5.67 10.92 -21.08
N ALA A 78 6.73 10.10 -20.99
CA ALA A 78 6.62 8.69 -20.70
C ALA A 78 6.02 8.45 -19.29
N MET A 79 6.47 9.17 -18.26
CA MET A 79 5.93 9.05 -16.91
C MET A 79 4.54 9.67 -16.79
N SER A 80 4.24 10.72 -17.55
CA SER A 80 2.89 11.28 -17.63
C SER A 80 1.90 10.26 -18.20
N ILE A 81 2.30 9.50 -19.25
CA ILE A 81 1.47 8.42 -19.78
C ILE A 81 1.34 7.28 -18.76
N VAL A 82 2.39 6.91 -18.05
CA VAL A 82 2.33 5.91 -16.98
C VAL A 82 1.40 6.38 -15.85
N ALA A 83 1.46 7.66 -15.50
CA ALA A 83 0.58 8.25 -14.48
C ALA A 83 -0.90 8.11 -14.85
N LEU A 84 -1.26 8.24 -16.14
CA LEU A 84 -2.63 8.04 -16.60
C LEU A 84 -3.16 6.63 -16.24
N GLY A 85 -2.35 5.61 -16.46
CA GLY A 85 -2.78 4.23 -16.20
C GLY A 85 -2.74 3.81 -14.73
N VAL A 86 -1.81 4.33 -13.94
CA VAL A 86 -1.61 3.90 -12.56
C VAL A 86 -2.47 4.70 -11.58
N VAL A 87 -2.63 6.02 -11.82
CA VAL A 87 -3.21 6.93 -10.84
C VAL A 87 -4.68 7.24 -11.13
N TYR A 88 -5.06 7.37 -12.40
CA TYR A 88 -6.40 7.87 -12.77
C TYR A 88 -7.40 6.79 -13.20
N GLY A 89 -7.04 5.51 -13.03
CA GLY A 89 -7.92 4.40 -13.40
C GLY A 89 -9.27 4.46 -12.70
N ASP A 90 -9.26 4.60 -11.38
CA ASP A 90 -10.46 4.59 -10.56
C ASP A 90 -11.34 5.83 -10.81
N ILE A 91 -10.79 7.03 -10.78
CA ILE A 91 -11.55 8.26 -11.03
C ILE A 91 -12.10 8.30 -12.46
N GLY A 92 -11.44 7.62 -13.42
CA GLY A 92 -11.86 7.52 -14.81
C GLY A 92 -13.07 6.61 -15.02
N THR A 93 -13.38 5.71 -14.10
CA THR A 93 -14.56 4.83 -14.16
C THR A 93 -15.78 5.40 -13.46
N SER A 94 -15.65 6.45 -12.67
CA SER A 94 -16.75 7.09 -11.94
C SER A 94 -17.92 7.54 -12.85
N PRO A 95 -17.71 8.05 -14.10
CA PRO A 95 -18.81 8.40 -14.99
C PRO A 95 -19.73 7.24 -15.38
N LEU A 96 -19.27 5.98 -15.25
CA LEU A 96 -20.06 4.80 -15.60
C LEU A 96 -21.24 4.58 -14.65
N TYR A 97 -21.15 5.05 -13.40
CA TYR A 97 -22.15 4.71 -12.38
C TYR A 97 -22.72 5.92 -11.62
N THR A 98 -22.04 7.08 -11.58
CA THR A 98 -22.48 8.22 -10.77
C THR A 98 -23.85 8.76 -11.22
N MET A 99 -24.03 9.04 -12.52
CA MET A 99 -25.29 9.56 -13.03
C MET A 99 -26.40 8.50 -13.05
N GLN A 100 -26.06 7.23 -13.22
CA GLN A 100 -26.99 6.11 -13.07
C GLN A 100 -27.53 6.03 -11.64
N THR A 101 -26.64 6.09 -10.64
CA THR A 101 -27.02 6.09 -9.23
C THR A 101 -27.86 7.32 -8.86
N PHE A 102 -27.58 8.47 -9.48
CA PHE A 102 -28.40 9.67 -9.31
C PHE A 102 -29.83 9.44 -9.80
N LEU A 103 -30.01 8.96 -11.03
CA LEU A 103 -31.31 8.68 -11.58
C LEU A 103 -32.08 7.63 -10.78
N ALA A 104 -31.42 6.56 -10.36
CA ALA A 104 -32.05 5.56 -9.51
C ALA A 104 -32.55 6.18 -8.18
N GLY A 105 -31.74 7.07 -7.58
CA GLY A 105 -32.12 7.80 -6.35
C GLY A 105 -33.30 8.79 -6.54
N GLN A 106 -33.53 9.26 -7.77
CA GLN A 106 -34.70 10.12 -8.10
C GLN A 106 -35.94 9.31 -8.50
N GLY A 107 -35.87 7.99 -8.60
CA GLY A 107 -36.99 7.13 -9.03
C GLY A 107 -37.07 6.92 -10.55
N GLY A 108 -35.95 7.16 -11.25
CA GLY A 108 -35.83 6.97 -12.70
C GLY A 108 -35.79 8.27 -13.49
N VAL A 109 -35.58 8.17 -14.83
CA VAL A 109 -35.47 9.34 -15.72
C VAL A 109 -36.79 10.15 -15.72
N THR A 110 -37.93 9.49 -15.69
CA THR A 110 -39.25 10.14 -15.77
C THR A 110 -39.61 11.01 -14.56
N HIS A 111 -38.93 10.81 -13.43
CA HIS A 111 -39.13 11.58 -12.20
C HIS A 111 -38.02 12.61 -11.96
N ALA A 112 -36.96 12.60 -12.77
CA ALA A 112 -35.95 13.65 -12.72
C ALA A 112 -36.51 14.92 -13.39
N ASP A 113 -36.16 16.09 -12.86
CA ASP A 113 -36.45 17.38 -13.44
C ASP A 113 -35.16 18.03 -13.98
N GLU A 114 -35.29 18.95 -14.93
CA GLU A 114 -34.14 19.69 -15.48
C GLU A 114 -33.35 20.38 -14.38
N THR A 115 -34.04 21.00 -13.42
CA THR A 115 -33.39 21.66 -12.26
C THR A 115 -32.61 20.68 -11.40
N ALA A 116 -33.10 19.45 -11.22
CA ALA A 116 -32.41 18.39 -10.50
C ALA A 116 -31.14 17.94 -11.22
N VAL A 117 -31.19 17.80 -12.55
CA VAL A 117 -30.03 17.43 -13.37
C VAL A 117 -28.96 18.53 -13.32
N ILE A 118 -29.34 19.81 -13.52
CA ILE A 118 -28.43 20.95 -13.45
C ILE A 118 -27.84 21.07 -12.04
N GLY A 119 -28.66 20.90 -11.01
CA GLY A 119 -28.23 20.91 -9.62
C GLY A 119 -27.22 19.81 -9.32
N MET A 120 -27.48 18.57 -9.75
CA MET A 120 -26.53 17.43 -9.59
C MET A 120 -25.22 17.70 -10.31
N LEU A 121 -25.24 18.16 -11.56
CA LEU A 121 -24.04 18.49 -12.30
C LEU A 121 -23.21 19.59 -11.62
N SER A 122 -23.91 20.60 -11.07
CA SER A 122 -23.26 21.67 -10.31
C SER A 122 -22.56 21.13 -9.06
N LEU A 123 -23.22 20.26 -8.29
CA LEU A 123 -22.62 19.61 -7.12
C LEU A 123 -21.42 18.75 -7.51
N VAL A 124 -21.51 17.97 -8.58
CA VAL A 124 -20.38 17.15 -9.10
C VAL A 124 -19.21 18.04 -9.50
N PHE A 125 -19.43 19.08 -10.29
CA PHE A 125 -18.38 19.99 -10.75
C PHE A 125 -17.65 20.68 -9.60
N TRP A 126 -18.39 21.23 -8.65
CA TRP A 126 -17.79 21.93 -7.51
C TRP A 126 -17.15 20.98 -6.51
N THR A 127 -17.68 19.79 -6.31
CA THR A 127 -17.06 18.75 -5.50
C THR A 127 -15.71 18.32 -6.09
N MET A 128 -15.65 18.03 -7.39
CA MET A 128 -14.39 17.70 -8.07
C MET A 128 -13.38 18.86 -7.99
N THR A 129 -13.86 20.09 -8.08
CA THR A 129 -13.00 21.27 -7.98
C THR A 129 -12.46 21.46 -6.56
N LEU A 130 -13.33 21.43 -5.55
CA LEU A 130 -12.94 21.70 -4.17
C LEU A 130 -12.11 20.54 -3.59
N ILE A 131 -12.59 19.30 -3.75
CA ILE A 131 -11.99 18.16 -3.10
C ILE A 131 -10.83 17.62 -3.94
N THR A 132 -11.09 17.14 -5.16
CA THR A 132 -10.02 16.48 -5.91
C THR A 132 -8.95 17.48 -6.34
N THR A 133 -9.34 18.65 -6.88
CA THR A 133 -8.35 19.61 -7.38
C THR A 133 -7.70 20.41 -6.25
N ILE A 134 -8.48 21.07 -5.38
CA ILE A 134 -7.88 21.97 -4.37
C ILE A 134 -7.33 21.16 -3.20
N GLU A 135 -8.10 20.30 -2.56
CA GLU A 135 -7.65 19.55 -1.39
C GLU A 135 -6.54 18.57 -1.77
N TYR A 136 -6.81 17.64 -2.72
CA TYR A 136 -5.84 16.57 -3.02
C TYR A 136 -4.71 17.04 -3.91
N VAL A 137 -4.99 17.54 -5.13
CA VAL A 137 -3.94 17.88 -6.08
C VAL A 137 -3.14 19.09 -5.65
N VAL A 138 -3.77 20.18 -5.15
CA VAL A 138 -3.03 21.40 -4.80
C VAL A 138 -2.43 21.34 -3.40
N ILE A 139 -3.15 20.80 -2.40
CA ILE A 139 -2.72 20.84 -0.99
C ILE A 139 -2.03 19.54 -0.59
N CYS A 140 -2.73 18.39 -0.63
CA CYS A 140 -2.21 17.12 -0.11
C CYS A 140 -0.95 16.65 -0.85
N MET A 141 -0.87 16.81 -2.17
CA MET A 141 0.33 16.44 -2.92
C MET A 141 1.60 17.22 -2.57
N ARG A 142 1.46 18.35 -1.85
CA ARG A 142 2.63 19.09 -1.31
C ARG A 142 3.11 18.55 0.02
N VAL A 143 2.38 17.59 0.59
CA VAL A 143 2.66 16.94 1.86
C VAL A 143 3.18 15.54 1.57
N ASP A 144 4.44 15.47 1.18
CA ASP A 144 5.12 14.21 0.86
C ASP A 144 6.22 13.86 1.87
N ASN A 145 6.43 12.59 2.07
CA ASN A 145 7.57 12.05 2.81
C ASN A 145 8.59 11.46 1.83
N LYS A 146 9.63 12.23 1.48
CA LYS A 146 10.66 11.84 0.49
C LYS A 146 10.07 11.40 -0.87
N GLY A 147 9.00 12.07 -1.30
CA GLY A 147 8.28 11.80 -2.54
C GLY A 147 7.16 10.75 -2.41
N GLU A 148 6.93 10.18 -1.23
CA GLU A 148 5.80 9.26 -0.97
C GLU A 148 4.62 10.00 -0.36
N GLY A 149 3.41 9.73 -0.85
CA GLY A 149 2.14 10.24 -0.34
C GLY A 149 1.33 9.18 0.39
N GLY A 150 0.07 9.50 0.67
CA GLY A 150 -0.85 8.61 1.35
C GLY A 150 -0.83 8.75 2.88
N ILE A 151 -1.83 8.15 3.53
CA ILE A 151 -2.12 8.38 4.94
C ILE A 151 -0.99 7.92 5.88
N PHE A 152 -0.28 6.84 5.57
CA PHE A 152 0.81 6.35 6.42
C PHE A 152 2.10 7.12 6.23
N ALA A 153 2.39 7.57 5.00
CA ALA A 153 3.50 8.49 4.74
C ALA A 153 3.29 9.81 5.51
N LEU A 154 2.07 10.33 5.49
CA LEU A 154 1.66 11.52 6.24
C LEU A 154 1.80 11.32 7.75
N TYR A 155 1.33 10.19 8.30
CA TYR A 155 1.51 9.85 9.70
C TYR A 155 3.00 9.79 10.09
N SER A 156 3.85 9.21 9.25
CA SER A 156 5.28 9.08 9.55
C SER A 156 5.99 10.43 9.72
N LEU A 157 5.52 11.47 9.00
CA LEU A 157 5.97 12.86 9.18
C LEU A 157 5.50 13.47 10.51
N LEU A 158 4.31 13.06 10.95
CA LEU A 158 3.60 13.72 12.05
C LEU A 158 3.75 13.01 13.40
N ARG A 159 4.20 11.75 13.44
CA ARG A 159 4.28 10.93 14.66
C ARG A 159 5.00 11.58 15.82
N LYS A 160 5.93 12.52 15.55
CA LYS A 160 6.67 13.27 16.57
C LYS A 160 5.84 14.34 17.30
N TYR A 161 4.71 14.77 16.73
CA TYR A 161 3.87 15.82 17.29
C TYR A 161 2.76 15.32 18.22
N GLY A 162 2.45 14.02 18.18
CA GLY A 162 1.47 13.46 19.11
C GLY A 162 1.23 11.96 18.92
N LYS A 163 1.16 11.22 20.03
CA LYS A 163 0.87 9.78 20.01
C LYS A 163 -0.55 9.47 19.53
N TRP A 164 -1.50 10.39 19.70
CA TRP A 164 -2.90 10.22 19.30
C TRP A 164 -3.09 10.13 17.79
N LEU A 165 -2.14 10.65 16.99
CA LEU A 165 -2.17 10.65 15.53
C LEU A 165 -2.13 9.22 14.93
N ILE A 166 -1.75 8.23 15.72
CA ILE A 166 -1.83 6.82 15.33
C ILE A 166 -3.28 6.39 15.04
N VAL A 167 -4.24 6.94 15.79
CA VAL A 167 -5.66 6.56 15.69
C VAL A 167 -6.25 6.94 14.32
N PRO A 168 -6.21 8.22 13.87
CA PRO A 168 -6.70 8.57 12.55
C PRO A 168 -5.91 7.88 11.43
N ALA A 169 -4.61 7.66 11.59
CA ALA A 169 -3.83 6.95 10.60
C ALA A 169 -4.27 5.47 10.43
N MET A 170 -4.48 4.76 11.54
CA MET A 170 -4.96 3.37 11.50
C MET A 170 -6.39 3.27 10.97
N ILE A 171 -7.30 4.15 11.39
CA ILE A 171 -8.70 4.16 10.92
C ILE A 171 -8.73 4.41 9.41
N GLY A 172 -8.04 5.44 8.93
CA GLY A 172 -8.03 5.77 7.52
C GLY A 172 -7.35 4.70 6.66
N GLY A 173 -6.22 4.13 7.13
CA GLY A 173 -5.56 3.02 6.42
C GLY A 173 -6.42 1.75 6.35
N ALA A 174 -7.14 1.41 7.43
CA ALA A 174 -8.07 0.29 7.45
C ALA A 174 -9.26 0.52 6.51
N ALA A 175 -9.80 1.74 6.49
CA ALA A 175 -10.89 2.12 5.60
C ALA A 175 -10.46 2.11 4.13
N PHE A 176 -9.25 2.59 3.81
CA PHE A 176 -8.68 2.50 2.45
C PHE A 176 -8.52 1.04 1.97
N LEU A 177 -8.07 0.15 2.85
CA LEU A 177 -7.95 -1.27 2.52
C LEU A 177 -9.34 -1.92 2.31
N ALA A 178 -10.36 -1.50 3.06
CA ALA A 178 -11.73 -1.95 2.85
C ALA A 178 -12.28 -1.46 1.51
N ASP A 179 -11.98 -0.24 1.12
CA ASP A 179 -12.31 0.33 -0.19
C ASP A 179 -11.66 -0.44 -1.34
N SER A 180 -10.41 -0.87 -1.17
CA SER A 180 -9.69 -1.66 -2.18
C SER A 180 -10.34 -3.01 -2.51
N VAL A 181 -11.29 -3.48 -1.69
CA VAL A 181 -12.12 -4.66 -1.97
C VAL A 181 -13.32 -4.33 -2.84
N LEU A 182 -13.93 -3.16 -2.63
CA LEU A 182 -15.17 -2.77 -3.31
C LEU A 182 -14.95 -2.21 -4.71
N THR A 183 -13.90 -1.43 -4.89
CA THR A 183 -13.63 -0.74 -6.17
C THR A 183 -13.49 -1.70 -7.36
N PRO A 184 -12.76 -2.83 -7.28
CA PRO A 184 -12.74 -3.80 -8.38
C PRO A 184 -14.12 -4.37 -8.70
N ALA A 185 -14.93 -4.65 -7.68
CA ALA A 185 -16.29 -5.15 -7.85
C ALA A 185 -17.16 -4.09 -8.55
N MET A 186 -17.09 -2.83 -8.12
CA MET A 186 -17.87 -1.72 -8.65
C MET A 186 -17.51 -1.40 -10.10
N SER A 187 -16.21 -1.18 -10.37
CA SER A 187 -15.73 -0.75 -11.69
C SER A 187 -15.93 -1.82 -12.77
N ILE A 188 -15.74 -3.10 -12.41
CA ILE A 188 -15.96 -4.19 -13.37
C ILE A 188 -17.44 -4.46 -13.56
N SER A 189 -18.25 -4.45 -12.49
CA SER A 189 -19.70 -4.69 -12.60
C SER A 189 -20.37 -3.63 -13.47
N SER A 190 -20.14 -2.34 -13.21
CA SER A 190 -20.72 -1.25 -13.98
C SER A 190 -20.29 -1.26 -15.45
N ALA A 191 -19.04 -1.66 -15.74
CA ALA A 191 -18.57 -1.80 -17.11
C ALA A 191 -19.21 -3.01 -17.85
N VAL A 192 -19.37 -4.14 -17.16
CA VAL A 192 -19.98 -5.37 -17.70
C VAL A 192 -21.50 -5.18 -17.90
N GLU A 193 -22.17 -4.42 -17.02
CA GLU A 193 -23.58 -4.05 -17.20
C GLU A 193 -23.82 -3.27 -18.51
N GLY A 194 -22.81 -2.58 -19.04
CA GLY A 194 -22.84 -1.99 -20.37
C GLY A 194 -23.14 -3.00 -21.49
N LEU A 195 -22.81 -4.29 -21.35
CA LEU A 195 -23.16 -5.33 -22.31
C LEU A 195 -24.68 -5.49 -22.50
N GLN A 196 -25.46 -5.26 -21.46
CA GLN A 196 -26.93 -5.32 -21.52
C GLN A 196 -27.53 -4.23 -22.41
N THR A 197 -26.78 -3.14 -22.66
CA THR A 197 -27.22 -2.02 -23.49
C THR A 197 -26.98 -2.27 -24.98
N LEU A 198 -26.31 -3.36 -25.35
CA LEU A 198 -26.00 -3.70 -26.74
C LEU A 198 -27.18 -4.42 -27.40
N PRO A 199 -27.73 -3.89 -28.51
CA PRO A 199 -28.93 -4.46 -29.16
C PRO A 199 -28.78 -5.94 -29.53
N ALA A 200 -27.58 -6.37 -29.94
CA ALA A 200 -27.31 -7.75 -30.32
C ALA A 200 -27.30 -8.74 -29.15
N LEU A 201 -27.10 -8.26 -27.92
CA LEU A 201 -26.94 -9.09 -26.72
C LEU A 201 -28.09 -8.94 -25.73
N GLN A 202 -28.97 -7.95 -25.91
CA GLN A 202 -30.04 -7.62 -25.00
C GLN A 202 -30.93 -8.83 -24.69
N GLY A 203 -31.41 -9.56 -25.70
CA GLY A 203 -32.23 -10.76 -25.50
C GLY A 203 -31.54 -11.86 -24.70
N VAL A 204 -30.21 -12.05 -24.87
CA VAL A 204 -29.43 -13.06 -24.13
C VAL A 204 -29.36 -12.72 -22.63
N PHE A 205 -29.22 -11.43 -22.29
CA PHE A 205 -29.17 -10.98 -20.89
C PHE A 205 -30.54 -10.89 -20.24
N GLU A 206 -31.61 -10.63 -21.01
CA GLU A 206 -32.99 -10.69 -20.51
C GLU A 206 -33.38 -12.13 -20.13
N GLU A 207 -33.01 -13.12 -20.97
CA GLU A 207 -33.22 -14.54 -20.67
C GLU A 207 -32.34 -15.05 -19.52
N ASN A 208 -31.12 -14.51 -19.38
CA ASN A 208 -30.14 -14.96 -18.38
C ASN A 208 -29.55 -13.79 -17.57
N PRO A 209 -30.26 -13.20 -16.60
CA PRO A 209 -29.81 -12.06 -15.82
C PRO A 209 -28.51 -12.34 -15.00
N SER A 210 -28.27 -13.62 -14.67
CA SER A 210 -27.05 -14.04 -13.93
C SER A 210 -25.79 -14.04 -14.78
N LEU A 211 -25.90 -13.90 -16.12
CA LEU A 211 -24.73 -13.91 -17.02
C LEU A 211 -23.81 -12.72 -16.78
N THR A 212 -24.36 -11.54 -16.49
CA THR A 212 -23.58 -10.35 -16.13
C THR A 212 -22.71 -10.59 -14.90
N LEU A 213 -23.31 -11.16 -13.85
CA LEU A 213 -22.58 -11.52 -12.63
C LEU A 213 -21.48 -12.56 -12.92
N PHE A 214 -21.78 -13.58 -13.72
CA PHE A 214 -20.80 -14.60 -14.10
C PHE A 214 -19.61 -14.01 -14.86
N ILE A 215 -19.87 -13.14 -15.85
CA ILE A 215 -18.80 -12.46 -16.61
C ILE A 215 -17.94 -11.61 -15.66
N ALA A 216 -18.56 -10.83 -14.77
CA ALA A 216 -17.84 -10.01 -13.80
C ALA A 216 -16.95 -10.87 -12.87
N LEU A 217 -17.47 -12.01 -12.37
CA LEU A 217 -16.69 -12.96 -11.56
C LEU A 217 -15.48 -13.51 -12.31
N VAL A 218 -15.64 -13.90 -13.57
CA VAL A 218 -14.54 -14.43 -14.41
C VAL A 218 -13.48 -13.36 -14.63
N ILE A 219 -13.88 -12.11 -14.94
CA ILE A 219 -12.94 -11.01 -15.15
C ILE A 219 -12.16 -10.73 -13.85
N ILE A 220 -12.83 -10.67 -12.70
CA ILE A 220 -12.16 -10.42 -11.41
C ILE A 220 -11.16 -11.55 -11.09
N LEU A 221 -11.55 -12.80 -11.26
CA LEU A 221 -10.63 -13.94 -11.07
C LEU A 221 -9.40 -13.82 -11.98
N ALA A 222 -9.58 -13.45 -13.24
CA ALA A 222 -8.50 -13.24 -14.18
C ALA A 222 -7.57 -12.09 -13.75
N VAL A 223 -8.13 -10.97 -13.28
CA VAL A 223 -7.37 -9.81 -12.77
C VAL A 223 -6.46 -10.21 -11.61
N PHE A 224 -7.00 -10.90 -10.62
CA PHE A 224 -6.22 -11.36 -9.46
C PHE A 224 -5.21 -12.47 -9.80
N ALA A 225 -5.51 -13.34 -10.74
CA ALA A 225 -4.60 -14.40 -11.20
C ALA A 225 -3.38 -13.85 -11.94
N VAL A 226 -3.56 -12.80 -12.74
CA VAL A 226 -2.47 -12.16 -13.51
C VAL A 226 -1.58 -11.29 -12.63
N GLN A 227 -2.05 -10.85 -11.46
CA GLN A 227 -1.34 -9.92 -10.57
C GLN A 227 0.08 -10.39 -10.17
N SER A 228 0.28 -11.71 -10.05
CA SER A 228 1.57 -12.31 -9.67
C SER A 228 2.69 -12.10 -10.70
N ARG A 229 2.35 -11.83 -11.98
CA ARG A 229 3.31 -11.64 -13.06
C ARG A 229 3.91 -10.23 -13.13
N GLY A 230 3.41 -9.32 -12.30
CA GLY A 230 3.83 -7.92 -12.25
C GLY A 230 3.20 -7.07 -13.36
N THR A 231 3.04 -5.79 -13.07
CA THR A 231 2.36 -4.82 -13.93
C THR A 231 3.32 -3.98 -14.79
N GLU A 232 4.64 -4.23 -14.75
CA GLU A 232 5.63 -3.37 -15.44
C GLU A 232 5.47 -3.37 -16.97
N ARG A 233 5.29 -4.54 -17.59
CA ARG A 233 5.06 -4.64 -19.03
C ARG A 233 3.68 -4.14 -19.42
N ILE A 234 2.70 -4.41 -18.56
CA ILE A 234 1.30 -4.08 -18.76
C ILE A 234 1.08 -2.58 -18.51
N GLY A 235 1.81 -1.96 -17.55
CA GLY A 235 1.66 -0.54 -17.19
C GLY A 235 1.95 0.44 -18.33
N LYS A 236 2.86 0.10 -19.26
CA LYS A 236 3.09 0.93 -20.47
C LYS A 236 1.91 0.89 -21.44
N VAL A 237 1.25 -0.26 -21.53
CA VAL A 237 0.03 -0.43 -22.35
C VAL A 237 -1.15 0.23 -21.65
N PHE A 238 -1.23 0.13 -20.32
CA PHE A 238 -2.31 0.73 -19.52
C PHE A 238 -2.38 2.25 -19.68
N GLY A 239 -1.24 2.94 -19.63
CA GLY A 239 -1.22 4.39 -19.76
C GLY A 239 -1.77 4.90 -21.08
N SER A 240 -1.37 4.27 -22.20
CA SER A 240 -1.91 4.62 -23.52
C SER A 240 -3.37 4.23 -23.68
N THR A 241 -3.79 3.11 -23.12
CA THR A 241 -5.21 2.69 -23.17
C THR A 241 -6.09 3.62 -22.38
N VAL A 242 -5.65 4.03 -21.18
CA VAL A 242 -6.40 5.01 -20.35
C VAL A 242 -6.42 6.40 -21.00
N LEU A 243 -5.36 6.79 -21.71
CA LEU A 243 -5.41 8.01 -22.53
C LEU A 243 -6.51 7.94 -23.59
N VAL A 244 -6.61 6.82 -24.32
CA VAL A 244 -7.68 6.59 -25.30
C VAL A 244 -9.05 6.64 -24.62
N TRP A 245 -9.19 6.04 -23.44
CA TRP A 245 -10.41 6.10 -22.63
C TRP A 245 -10.82 7.53 -22.28
N PHE A 246 -9.91 8.35 -21.73
CA PHE A 246 -10.21 9.74 -21.39
C PHE A 246 -10.52 10.61 -22.61
N LEU A 247 -9.82 10.39 -23.72
CA LEU A 247 -10.16 11.04 -24.98
C LEU A 247 -11.55 10.63 -25.46
N PHE A 248 -11.87 9.34 -25.39
CA PHE A 248 -13.18 8.82 -25.77
C PHE A 248 -14.30 9.46 -24.96
N ILE A 249 -14.22 9.48 -23.62
CA ILE A 249 -15.25 10.07 -22.76
C ILE A 249 -15.34 11.59 -22.94
N ALA A 250 -14.22 12.28 -23.20
CA ALA A 250 -14.20 13.71 -23.46
C ALA A 250 -14.90 14.05 -24.78
N VAL A 251 -14.56 13.33 -25.85
CA VAL A 251 -15.15 13.59 -27.18
C VAL A 251 -16.64 13.26 -27.20
N THR A 252 -17.02 12.09 -26.69
CA THR A 252 -18.43 11.67 -26.64
C THR A 252 -19.26 12.57 -25.73
N GLY A 253 -18.69 12.97 -24.59
CA GLY A 253 -19.33 13.93 -23.69
C GLY A 253 -19.49 15.30 -24.32
N ALA A 254 -18.47 15.83 -25.01
CA ALA A 254 -18.53 17.10 -25.71
C ALA A 254 -19.57 17.09 -26.83
N ILE A 255 -19.65 15.99 -27.61
CA ILE A 255 -20.66 15.84 -28.67
C ILE A 255 -22.08 15.85 -28.05
N SER A 256 -22.31 15.10 -26.98
CA SER A 256 -23.61 15.09 -26.32
C SER A 256 -23.94 16.46 -25.69
N MET A 257 -22.98 17.10 -25.02
CA MET A 257 -23.13 18.42 -24.43
C MET A 257 -23.48 19.50 -25.48
N SER A 258 -22.87 19.43 -26.67
CA SER A 258 -23.14 20.41 -27.75
C SER A 258 -24.59 20.41 -28.24
N GLN A 259 -25.37 19.36 -27.96
CA GLN A 259 -26.74 19.22 -28.35
C GLN A 259 -27.75 19.89 -27.37
N ASN A 260 -27.29 20.16 -26.13
CA ASN A 260 -28.01 20.97 -25.16
C ASN A 260 -27.02 21.71 -24.26
N LEU A 261 -26.82 23.00 -24.52
CA LEU A 261 -25.87 23.83 -23.80
C LEU A 261 -26.40 24.38 -22.47
N GLU A 262 -27.66 24.13 -22.14
CA GLU A 262 -28.25 24.58 -20.87
C GLU A 262 -27.54 23.95 -19.65
N VAL A 263 -26.95 22.76 -19.83
CA VAL A 263 -26.11 22.11 -18.80
C VAL A 263 -24.96 23.01 -18.33
N LEU A 264 -24.51 23.98 -19.12
CA LEU A 264 -23.44 24.92 -18.70
C LEU A 264 -23.90 25.84 -17.56
N ARG A 265 -25.20 25.96 -17.30
CA ARG A 265 -25.72 26.66 -16.10
C ARG A 265 -25.23 26.00 -14.81
N ALA A 266 -24.91 24.72 -14.85
CA ALA A 266 -24.32 23.96 -13.72
C ALA A 266 -22.97 24.49 -13.26
N LEU A 267 -22.23 25.29 -14.05
CA LEU A 267 -21.01 25.97 -13.62
C LEU A 267 -21.27 26.95 -12.47
N ASN A 268 -22.48 27.47 -12.33
CA ASN A 268 -22.88 28.32 -11.22
C ASN A 268 -23.19 27.46 -9.97
N PRO A 269 -22.44 27.62 -8.86
CA PRO A 269 -22.63 26.81 -7.64
C PRO A 269 -23.98 27.00 -6.97
N VAL A 270 -24.68 28.10 -7.28
CA VAL A 270 -26.01 28.42 -6.72
C VAL A 270 -27.03 27.34 -7.09
N HIS A 271 -26.96 26.78 -8.30
CA HIS A 271 -27.89 25.71 -8.72
C HIS A 271 -27.71 24.43 -7.89
N GLY A 272 -26.48 24.07 -7.57
CA GLY A 272 -26.20 22.93 -6.70
C GLY A 272 -26.73 23.12 -5.28
N ILE A 273 -26.51 24.30 -4.69
CA ILE A 273 -26.95 24.61 -3.33
C ILE A 273 -28.49 24.71 -3.30
N GLN A 274 -29.10 25.35 -4.28
CA GLN A 274 -30.57 25.46 -4.38
C GLN A 274 -31.19 24.07 -4.48
N PHE A 275 -30.68 23.20 -5.35
CA PHE A 275 -31.20 21.85 -5.50
C PHE A 275 -31.06 21.02 -4.22
N LEU A 276 -29.93 21.15 -3.49
CA LEU A 276 -29.70 20.41 -2.25
C LEU A 276 -30.76 20.73 -1.18
N VAL A 277 -31.28 21.95 -1.16
CA VAL A 277 -32.27 22.46 -0.18
C VAL A 277 -33.72 22.43 -0.73
N SER A 278 -33.90 22.17 -2.04
CA SER A 278 -35.21 22.20 -2.68
C SER A 278 -36.06 20.99 -2.29
N GLY A 279 -37.39 21.16 -2.37
CA GLY A 279 -38.33 20.05 -2.20
C GLY A 279 -38.31 19.02 -3.34
N ASP A 280 -37.72 19.38 -4.50
CA ASP A 280 -37.57 18.50 -5.67
C ASP A 280 -36.44 17.48 -5.50
N ASN A 281 -35.64 17.64 -4.44
CA ASN A 281 -34.62 16.70 -4.07
C ASN A 281 -35.22 15.53 -3.26
N HIS A 282 -35.78 14.54 -3.97
CA HIS A 282 -36.39 13.36 -3.34
C HIS A 282 -35.40 12.52 -2.51
N ALA A 283 -34.11 12.55 -2.85
CA ALA A 283 -33.03 11.85 -2.10
C ALA A 283 -32.59 12.62 -0.85
N GLY A 284 -32.99 13.91 -0.70
CA GLY A 284 -32.54 14.73 0.42
C GLY A 284 -31.03 14.80 0.55
N LEU A 285 -30.51 14.75 1.78
CA LEU A 285 -29.07 14.79 2.03
C LEU A 285 -28.34 13.54 1.49
N ALA A 286 -29.03 12.40 1.30
CA ALA A 286 -28.44 11.17 0.75
C ALA A 286 -27.92 11.36 -0.70
N LEU A 287 -28.40 12.39 -1.42
CA LEU A 287 -27.87 12.81 -2.71
C LEU A 287 -26.37 13.09 -2.66
N MET A 288 -25.87 13.70 -1.58
CA MET A 288 -24.43 13.96 -1.43
C MET A 288 -23.59 12.67 -1.42
N GLY A 289 -24.15 11.55 -0.96
CA GLY A 289 -23.49 10.24 -1.08
C GLY A 289 -23.38 9.77 -2.54
N THR A 290 -24.25 10.23 -3.43
CA THR A 290 -24.16 9.97 -4.88
C THR A 290 -23.17 10.93 -5.55
N VAL A 291 -23.20 12.22 -5.18
CA VAL A 291 -22.19 13.21 -5.62
C VAL A 291 -20.78 12.75 -5.26
N PHE A 292 -20.61 12.17 -4.07
CA PHE A 292 -19.33 11.64 -3.58
C PHE A 292 -18.72 10.58 -4.52
N LEU A 293 -19.55 9.80 -5.22
CA LEU A 293 -19.06 8.80 -6.18
C LEU A 293 -18.25 9.41 -7.33
N SER A 294 -18.45 10.69 -7.64
CA SER A 294 -17.71 11.40 -8.70
C SER A 294 -16.24 11.69 -8.35
N ILE A 295 -15.89 11.66 -7.08
CA ILE A 295 -14.52 11.96 -6.58
C ILE A 295 -13.81 10.72 -6.02
N THR A 296 -14.39 9.54 -6.21
CA THR A 296 -13.70 8.29 -5.88
C THR A 296 -12.38 8.21 -6.63
N GLY A 297 -11.34 7.66 -5.97
CA GLY A 297 -9.98 7.65 -6.52
C GLY A 297 -9.10 8.87 -6.17
N ALA A 298 -9.65 9.94 -5.55
CA ALA A 298 -8.86 11.08 -5.13
C ALA A 298 -7.80 10.72 -4.07
N GLU A 299 -8.13 9.83 -3.13
CA GLU A 299 -7.19 9.32 -2.13
C GLU A 299 -6.11 8.43 -2.76
N ALA A 300 -6.48 7.58 -3.72
CA ALA A 300 -5.54 6.74 -4.47
C ALA A 300 -4.53 7.60 -5.24
N LEU A 301 -4.97 8.73 -5.83
CA LEU A 301 -4.12 9.70 -6.49
C LEU A 301 -3.00 10.24 -5.56
N TYR A 302 -3.31 10.51 -4.30
CA TYR A 302 -2.34 10.95 -3.30
C TYR A 302 -1.42 9.80 -2.84
N SER A 303 -1.96 8.60 -2.65
CA SER A 303 -1.19 7.41 -2.27
C SER A 303 -0.18 7.00 -3.35
N ASP A 304 -0.57 7.05 -4.63
CA ASP A 304 0.25 6.59 -5.75
C ASP A 304 1.24 7.64 -6.28
N MET A 305 1.25 8.83 -5.69
CA MET A 305 2.17 9.92 -6.06
C MET A 305 3.63 9.47 -6.09
N GLY A 306 4.05 8.60 -5.16
CA GLY A 306 5.42 8.09 -5.07
C GLY A 306 5.86 7.27 -6.28
N HIS A 307 4.92 6.66 -7.01
CA HIS A 307 5.20 5.80 -8.16
C HIS A 307 5.51 6.57 -9.45
N VAL A 308 4.84 7.70 -9.65
CA VAL A 308 4.89 8.45 -10.91
C VAL A 308 5.50 9.84 -10.80
N GLY A 309 5.67 10.32 -9.57
CA GLY A 309 6.16 11.67 -9.28
C GLY A 309 5.09 12.75 -9.40
N ARG A 310 5.08 13.66 -8.45
CA ARG A 310 4.10 14.75 -8.32
C ARG A 310 3.99 15.62 -9.58
N GLY A 311 5.12 15.92 -10.25
CA GLY A 311 5.14 16.77 -11.44
C GLY A 311 4.30 16.21 -12.58
N ASN A 312 4.32 14.88 -12.80
CA ASN A 312 3.56 14.24 -13.87
C ASN A 312 2.05 14.28 -13.59
N ILE A 313 1.64 14.18 -12.32
CA ILE A 313 0.23 14.32 -11.93
C ILE A 313 -0.25 15.75 -12.16
N TYR A 314 0.52 16.77 -11.78
CA TYR A 314 0.18 18.18 -12.05
C TYR A 314 0.05 18.49 -13.55
N ALA A 315 0.86 17.83 -14.39
CA ALA A 315 0.80 18.03 -15.84
C ALA A 315 -0.43 17.36 -16.48
N THR A 316 -0.86 16.22 -15.97
CA THR A 316 -1.97 15.43 -16.55
C THR A 316 -3.34 15.78 -15.97
N TRP A 317 -3.42 16.22 -14.71
CA TRP A 317 -4.69 16.50 -14.04
C TRP A 317 -5.64 17.47 -14.78
N PRO A 318 -5.18 18.60 -15.35
CA PRO A 318 -6.11 19.50 -16.04
C PRO A 318 -6.82 18.83 -17.21
N PHE A 319 -6.13 17.98 -17.97
CA PHE A 319 -6.75 17.20 -19.05
C PHE A 319 -7.77 16.21 -18.53
N ILE A 320 -7.42 15.47 -17.46
CA ILE A 320 -8.29 14.46 -16.84
C ILE A 320 -9.55 15.12 -16.27
N ASN A 321 -9.39 16.20 -15.52
CA ASN A 321 -10.52 16.94 -14.94
C ASN A 321 -11.48 17.45 -16.04
N LEU A 322 -10.92 18.01 -17.11
CA LEU A 322 -11.74 18.47 -18.26
C LEU A 322 -12.50 17.29 -18.91
N ALA A 323 -11.83 16.14 -19.11
CA ALA A 323 -12.48 14.96 -19.71
C ALA A 323 -13.63 14.43 -18.86
N LEU A 324 -13.47 14.41 -17.54
CA LEU A 324 -14.53 14.00 -16.61
C LEU A 324 -15.69 14.98 -16.62
N VAL A 325 -15.43 16.29 -16.56
CA VAL A 325 -16.47 17.33 -16.62
C VAL A 325 -17.27 17.22 -17.91
N LEU A 326 -16.60 17.10 -19.07
CA LEU A 326 -17.27 16.91 -20.35
C LEU A 326 -18.14 15.66 -20.38
N SER A 327 -17.67 14.55 -19.79
CA SER A 327 -18.45 13.32 -19.71
C SER A 327 -19.71 13.48 -18.85
N TYR A 328 -19.62 14.08 -17.67
CA TYR A 328 -20.76 14.32 -16.79
C TYR A 328 -21.77 15.30 -17.42
N PHE A 329 -21.30 16.39 -17.98
CA PHE A 329 -22.14 17.37 -18.65
C PHE A 329 -22.80 16.78 -19.89
N GLY A 330 -22.11 15.93 -20.65
CA GLY A 330 -22.69 15.19 -21.78
C GLY A 330 -23.81 14.24 -21.37
N GLN A 331 -23.64 13.51 -20.25
CA GLN A 331 -24.66 12.64 -19.68
C GLN A 331 -25.89 13.48 -19.23
N GLY A 332 -25.65 14.62 -18.56
CA GLY A 332 -26.73 15.52 -18.17
C GLY A 332 -27.47 16.11 -19.34
N ALA A 333 -26.78 16.53 -20.40
CA ALA A 333 -27.41 17.02 -21.64
C ALA A 333 -28.30 15.95 -22.30
N TRP A 334 -27.86 14.69 -22.27
CA TRP A 334 -28.66 13.58 -22.76
C TRP A 334 -29.92 13.38 -21.90
N ILE A 335 -29.77 13.40 -20.56
CA ILE A 335 -30.91 13.25 -19.63
C ILE A 335 -31.94 14.34 -19.87
N ILE A 336 -31.57 15.64 -19.94
CA ILE A 336 -32.47 16.75 -20.14
C ILE A 336 -33.25 16.59 -21.47
N ARG A 337 -32.54 16.26 -22.56
CA ARG A 337 -33.22 16.01 -23.86
C ARG A 337 -34.20 14.84 -23.83
N THR A 338 -33.92 13.83 -23.02
CA THR A 338 -34.78 12.66 -22.84
C THR A 338 -36.06 13.05 -22.07
N LEU A 339 -35.95 13.98 -21.11
CA LEU A 339 -37.10 14.54 -20.40
C LEU A 339 -38.00 15.34 -21.32
N GLU A 340 -37.43 16.12 -22.26
CA GLU A 340 -38.17 16.88 -23.25
C GLU A 340 -38.87 15.98 -24.28
N ASN A 341 -38.31 14.80 -24.56
CA ASN A 341 -38.87 13.88 -25.56
C ASN A 341 -38.83 12.41 -25.06
N PRO A 342 -39.87 11.98 -24.30
CA PRO A 342 -39.92 10.65 -23.68
C PRO A 342 -39.85 9.47 -24.67
N ALA A 343 -40.04 9.70 -25.96
CA ALA A 343 -39.92 8.66 -27.00
C ALA A 343 -38.51 8.02 -27.08
N PHE A 344 -37.51 8.62 -26.45
CA PHE A 344 -36.16 8.06 -26.35
C PHE A 344 -36.02 6.91 -25.33
N VAL A 345 -36.98 6.73 -24.40
CA VAL A 345 -36.98 5.64 -23.39
C VAL A 345 -38.38 4.99 -23.39
N PRO A 346 -38.62 4.01 -24.28
CA PRO A 346 -39.97 3.42 -24.46
C PRO A 346 -40.49 2.68 -23.21
N ASP A 347 -39.65 2.15 -22.35
CA ASP A 347 -40.04 1.19 -21.30
C ASP A 347 -39.91 1.71 -19.85
N GLY A 348 -39.68 3.02 -19.64
CA GLY A 348 -39.61 3.59 -18.28
C GLY A 348 -38.40 3.14 -17.43
N ASN A 349 -37.70 2.11 -17.85
CA ASN A 349 -36.43 1.65 -17.24
C ASN A 349 -35.28 2.49 -17.79
N ALA A 350 -34.71 3.35 -16.97
CA ALA A 350 -33.61 4.21 -17.36
C ALA A 350 -32.36 3.37 -17.67
N PRO A 351 -31.96 3.25 -18.94
CA PRO A 351 -30.65 2.65 -19.25
C PRO A 351 -29.55 3.55 -18.64
N ASN A 352 -28.41 2.95 -18.35
CA ASN A 352 -27.25 3.70 -17.86
C ASN A 352 -26.98 4.92 -18.78
N PRO A 353 -27.03 6.17 -18.28
CA PRO A 353 -26.94 7.39 -19.09
C PRO A 353 -25.67 7.47 -19.91
N PHE A 354 -24.55 6.93 -19.38
CA PHE A 354 -23.27 6.91 -20.08
C PHE A 354 -23.35 6.13 -21.40
N PHE A 355 -23.96 4.95 -21.39
CA PHE A 355 -24.08 4.14 -22.61
C PHE A 355 -25.24 4.61 -23.48
N ALA A 356 -26.31 5.10 -22.88
CA ALA A 356 -27.52 5.52 -23.58
C ALA A 356 -27.30 6.78 -24.42
N MET A 357 -26.43 7.71 -24.01
CA MET A 357 -26.12 8.91 -24.79
C MET A 357 -25.39 8.60 -26.12
N LEU A 358 -24.86 7.36 -26.28
CA LEU A 358 -24.05 6.95 -27.41
C LEU A 358 -24.89 6.32 -28.53
N THR A 359 -24.52 6.57 -29.79
CA THR A 359 -25.09 5.86 -30.91
C THR A 359 -24.81 4.37 -30.88
N PRO A 360 -25.68 3.51 -31.42
CA PRO A 360 -25.51 2.05 -31.32
C PRO A 360 -24.13 1.53 -31.75
N GLY A 361 -23.54 2.05 -32.83
CA GLY A 361 -22.21 1.65 -33.28
C GLY A 361 -21.07 2.04 -32.33
N VAL A 362 -21.13 3.23 -31.75
CA VAL A 362 -20.14 3.74 -30.78
C VAL A 362 -20.25 3.02 -29.43
N ARG A 363 -21.44 2.54 -29.08
CA ARG A 363 -21.71 1.84 -27.83
C ARG A 363 -20.89 0.54 -27.69
N TYR A 364 -20.67 -0.21 -28.77
CA TYR A 364 -19.79 -1.40 -28.75
C TYR A 364 -18.35 -1.04 -28.33
N VAL A 365 -17.82 0.06 -28.89
CA VAL A 365 -16.48 0.55 -28.55
C VAL A 365 -16.45 1.04 -27.09
N ALA A 366 -17.50 1.73 -26.65
CA ALA A 366 -17.61 2.20 -25.25
C ALA A 366 -17.58 1.06 -24.24
N VAL A 367 -18.34 -0.01 -24.49
CA VAL A 367 -18.38 -1.18 -23.61
C VAL A 367 -17.04 -1.87 -23.56
N LEU A 368 -16.38 -2.06 -24.70
CA LEU A 368 -15.03 -2.66 -24.73
C LEU A 368 -14.03 -1.81 -23.94
N LEU A 369 -14.01 -0.50 -24.20
CA LEU A 369 -13.08 0.41 -23.51
C LEU A 369 -13.39 0.52 -22.01
N SER A 370 -14.67 0.53 -21.61
CA SER A 370 -15.07 0.60 -20.20
C SER A 370 -14.64 -0.65 -19.42
N VAL A 371 -14.78 -1.86 -20.02
CA VAL A 371 -14.30 -3.09 -19.39
C VAL A 371 -12.78 -3.06 -19.21
N ILE A 372 -12.02 -2.63 -20.23
CA ILE A 372 -10.58 -2.49 -20.13
C ILE A 372 -10.20 -1.43 -19.08
N ALA A 373 -10.89 -0.28 -19.06
CA ALA A 373 -10.67 0.76 -18.05
C ALA A 373 -10.96 0.25 -16.63
N GLY A 374 -12.04 -0.51 -16.42
CA GLY A 374 -12.38 -1.15 -15.15
C GLY A 374 -11.34 -2.17 -14.69
N ILE A 375 -10.78 -2.95 -15.61
CA ILE A 375 -9.65 -3.87 -15.32
C ILE A 375 -8.42 -3.07 -14.88
N ILE A 376 -8.08 -1.98 -15.56
CA ILE A 376 -6.92 -1.14 -15.22
C ILE A 376 -7.12 -0.44 -13.87
N ALA A 377 -8.31 0.10 -13.60
CA ALA A 377 -8.68 0.69 -12.33
C ALA A 377 -8.52 -0.31 -11.17
N SER A 378 -9.03 -1.52 -11.35
CA SER A 378 -8.89 -2.61 -10.38
C SER A 378 -7.43 -2.96 -10.10
N GLN A 379 -6.60 -3.06 -11.14
CA GLN A 379 -5.17 -3.35 -11.02
C GLN A 379 -4.42 -2.26 -10.25
N ALA A 380 -4.72 -0.99 -10.51
CA ALA A 380 -4.11 0.14 -9.82
C ALA A 380 -4.41 0.09 -8.32
N LEU A 381 -5.68 -0.09 -7.94
CA LEU A 381 -6.09 -0.10 -6.54
C LEU A 381 -5.58 -1.32 -5.77
N ILE A 382 -5.57 -2.52 -6.40
CA ILE A 382 -4.97 -3.72 -5.79
C ILE A 382 -3.48 -3.47 -5.51
N SER A 383 -2.76 -2.81 -6.42
CA SER A 383 -1.36 -2.43 -6.21
C SER A 383 -1.20 -1.42 -5.08
N GLY A 384 -2.09 -0.43 -4.99
CA GLY A 384 -2.17 0.53 -3.88
C GLY A 384 -2.40 -0.17 -2.53
N ALA A 385 -3.29 -1.17 -2.47
CA ALA A 385 -3.52 -1.96 -1.27
C ALA A 385 -2.25 -2.71 -0.81
N PHE A 386 -1.46 -3.28 -1.73
CA PHE A 386 -0.18 -3.90 -1.37
C PHE A 386 0.80 -2.88 -0.79
N THR A 387 0.84 -1.66 -1.32
CA THR A 387 1.69 -0.59 -0.81
C THR A 387 1.29 -0.21 0.61
N ILE A 388 0.00 0.02 0.87
CA ILE A 388 -0.53 0.33 2.21
C ILE A 388 -0.22 -0.79 3.21
N VAL A 389 -0.40 -2.07 2.84
CA VAL A 389 -0.05 -3.20 3.71
C VAL A 389 1.46 -3.26 3.99
N SER A 390 2.29 -2.99 2.98
CA SER A 390 3.75 -2.92 3.16
C SER A 390 4.15 -1.80 4.13
N GLU A 391 3.54 -0.63 4.01
CA GLU A 391 3.77 0.50 4.92
C GLU A 391 3.28 0.22 6.34
N ALA A 392 2.09 -0.38 6.50
CA ALA A 392 1.57 -0.84 7.79
C ALA A 392 2.51 -1.86 8.45
N THR A 393 3.10 -2.76 7.67
CA THR A 393 4.10 -3.72 8.15
C THR A 393 5.37 -3.01 8.64
N ARG A 394 5.86 -1.99 7.92
CA ARG A 394 7.02 -1.18 8.32
C ARG A 394 6.75 -0.37 9.59
N LEU A 395 5.50 0.10 9.78
CA LEU A 395 5.06 0.76 11.00
C LEU A 395 4.81 -0.22 12.17
N ASN A 396 4.96 -1.53 11.94
CA ASN A 396 4.65 -2.61 12.87
C ASN A 396 3.16 -2.65 13.29
N TRP A 397 2.27 -2.30 12.37
CA TRP A 397 0.81 -2.40 12.56
C TRP A 397 0.20 -3.62 11.89
N MET A 398 0.99 -4.30 11.05
CA MET A 398 0.63 -5.57 10.41
C MET A 398 1.77 -6.58 10.51
N PRO A 399 1.47 -7.88 10.39
CA PRO A 399 2.48 -8.93 10.37
C PRO A 399 3.41 -8.78 9.17
N HIS A 400 4.64 -9.27 9.31
CA HIS A 400 5.58 -9.37 8.20
C HIS A 400 5.10 -10.46 7.24
N LEU A 401 4.52 -10.04 6.11
CA LEU A 401 4.08 -10.90 5.02
C LEU A 401 5.19 -11.06 3.98
N GLN A 402 5.14 -12.14 3.21
CA GLN A 402 6.09 -12.34 2.12
C GLN A 402 5.80 -11.32 1.01
N VAL A 403 6.72 -10.39 0.79
CA VAL A 403 6.66 -9.41 -0.30
C VAL A 403 7.53 -9.88 -1.45
N ARG A 404 7.00 -9.85 -2.67
CA ARG A 404 7.74 -10.09 -3.91
C ARG A 404 7.80 -8.80 -4.71
N TYR A 405 8.93 -8.56 -5.36
CA TYR A 405 9.16 -7.38 -6.17
C TYR A 405 9.29 -7.79 -7.64
N PRO A 406 8.20 -7.83 -8.41
CA PRO A 406 8.26 -8.31 -9.79
C PRO A 406 8.96 -7.33 -10.74
N ALA A 407 9.08 -6.05 -10.39
CA ALA A 407 9.69 -5.01 -11.22
C ALA A 407 10.98 -4.43 -10.65
N ARG A 408 11.77 -3.74 -11.50
CA ARG A 408 13.01 -3.05 -11.07
C ARG A 408 12.76 -1.73 -10.35
N THR A 409 11.58 -1.17 -10.44
CA THR A 409 11.20 0.11 -9.80
C THR A 409 10.59 -0.10 -8.42
N ARG A 410 10.85 0.84 -7.49
CA ARG A 410 10.15 0.89 -6.19
C ARG A 410 8.65 1.13 -6.47
N GLY A 411 7.79 0.44 -5.77
CA GLY A 411 6.34 0.65 -5.86
C GLY A 411 5.57 -0.49 -6.49
N GLN A 412 6.21 -1.38 -7.26
CA GLN A 412 5.52 -2.59 -7.72
C GLN A 412 5.76 -3.73 -6.74
N LEU A 413 4.85 -3.86 -5.79
CA LEU A 413 4.83 -4.89 -4.77
C LEU A 413 3.80 -5.95 -5.13
N TYR A 414 4.07 -7.18 -4.77
CA TYR A 414 3.11 -8.27 -4.79
C TYR A 414 3.16 -9.03 -3.46
N ILE A 415 2.02 -9.12 -2.79
CA ILE A 415 1.89 -9.83 -1.51
C ILE A 415 0.86 -10.95 -1.70
N PRO A 416 1.30 -12.22 -1.88
CA PRO A 416 0.39 -13.33 -2.22
C PRO A 416 -0.79 -13.48 -1.26
N THR A 417 -0.53 -13.40 0.04
CA THR A 417 -1.57 -13.53 1.07
C THR A 417 -2.64 -12.44 0.93
N VAL A 418 -2.23 -11.20 0.74
CA VAL A 418 -3.14 -10.06 0.57
C VAL A 418 -3.94 -10.21 -0.72
N ASN A 419 -3.28 -10.65 -1.81
CA ASN A 419 -3.94 -10.89 -3.09
C ASN A 419 -5.09 -11.91 -2.97
N VAL A 420 -4.86 -13.01 -2.26
CA VAL A 420 -5.90 -14.03 -2.02
C VAL A 420 -7.03 -13.48 -1.17
N VAL A 421 -6.71 -12.77 -0.08
CA VAL A 421 -7.73 -12.17 0.80
C VAL A 421 -8.58 -11.15 0.05
N LEU A 422 -7.95 -10.23 -0.71
CA LEU A 422 -8.66 -9.25 -1.53
C LEU A 422 -9.54 -9.94 -2.58
N CYS A 423 -9.01 -10.95 -3.29
CA CYS A 423 -9.77 -11.72 -4.28
C CYS A 423 -11.04 -12.35 -3.66
N CYS A 424 -10.88 -13.11 -2.58
CA CYS A 424 -12.01 -13.75 -1.91
C CYS A 424 -13.04 -12.73 -1.40
N SER A 425 -12.57 -11.62 -0.83
CA SER A 425 -13.45 -10.55 -0.33
C SER A 425 -14.19 -9.84 -1.48
N THR A 426 -13.53 -9.55 -2.59
CA THR A 426 -14.15 -8.93 -3.78
C THR A 426 -15.18 -9.85 -4.43
N LEU A 427 -14.88 -11.15 -4.54
CA LEU A 427 -15.85 -12.14 -5.04
C LEU A 427 -17.06 -12.25 -4.11
N LEU A 428 -16.83 -12.21 -2.80
CA LEU A 428 -17.92 -12.21 -1.81
C LEU A 428 -18.81 -10.97 -1.96
N VAL A 429 -18.25 -9.80 -2.17
CA VAL A 429 -18.99 -8.56 -2.45
C VAL A 429 -19.90 -8.73 -3.66
N LEU A 430 -19.37 -9.24 -4.77
CA LEU A 430 -20.15 -9.47 -5.99
C LEU A 430 -21.30 -10.46 -5.76
N LEU A 431 -21.06 -11.54 -5.01
CA LEU A 431 -22.07 -12.56 -4.72
C LEU A 431 -23.19 -12.04 -3.81
N ILE A 432 -22.86 -11.12 -2.87
CA ILE A 432 -23.84 -10.53 -1.94
C ILE A 432 -24.67 -9.47 -2.65
N PHE A 433 -24.02 -8.53 -3.34
CA PHE A 433 -24.69 -7.33 -3.88
C PHE A 433 -25.19 -7.50 -5.31
N ARG A 434 -24.56 -8.35 -6.13
CA ARG A 434 -24.93 -8.81 -7.48
C ARG A 434 -24.89 -7.78 -8.58
N ASN A 435 -25.23 -6.51 -8.33
CA ASN A 435 -25.25 -5.42 -9.31
C ASN A 435 -24.52 -4.17 -8.81
N SER A 436 -24.14 -3.29 -9.75
CA SER A 436 -23.35 -2.08 -9.45
C SER A 436 -24.09 -1.08 -8.57
N GLU A 437 -25.42 -0.99 -8.67
CA GLU A 437 -26.24 -0.07 -7.88
C GLU A 437 -26.17 -0.38 -6.37
N HIS A 438 -26.31 -1.66 -5.99
CA HIS A 438 -26.17 -2.09 -4.60
C HIS A 438 -24.72 -1.93 -4.09
N ILE A 439 -23.72 -2.19 -4.94
CA ILE A 439 -22.32 -1.97 -4.59
C ILE A 439 -22.06 -0.47 -4.38
N ALA A 440 -22.64 0.42 -5.22
CA ALA A 440 -22.50 1.87 -5.06
C ALA A 440 -23.03 2.38 -3.71
N ALA A 441 -24.07 1.74 -3.17
CA ALA A 441 -24.61 2.09 -1.85
C ALA A 441 -23.60 1.73 -0.72
N ALA A 442 -22.83 0.65 -0.89
CA ALA A 442 -21.82 0.21 0.07
C ALA A 442 -20.51 1.01 -0.03
N TYR A 443 -20.20 1.55 -1.20
CA TYR A 443 -18.88 2.02 -1.60
C TYR A 443 -18.44 3.32 -0.90
N GLY A 444 -19.32 4.32 -0.78
CA GLY A 444 -18.94 5.67 -0.34
C GLY A 444 -18.47 5.78 1.12
N LEU A 445 -18.89 4.85 2.01
CA LEU A 445 -18.69 5.02 3.45
C LEU A 445 -17.22 4.87 3.90
N ALA A 446 -16.51 3.89 3.36
CA ALA A 446 -15.09 3.69 3.73
C ALA A 446 -14.22 4.84 3.23
N LEU A 447 -14.43 5.27 1.98
CA LEU A 447 -13.67 6.38 1.40
C LEU A 447 -13.87 7.69 2.15
N THR A 448 -15.11 8.02 2.55
CA THR A 448 -15.38 9.24 3.34
C THR A 448 -14.62 9.21 4.66
N ILE A 449 -14.53 8.05 5.32
CA ILE A 449 -13.74 7.89 6.56
C ILE A 449 -12.25 8.12 6.27
N THR A 450 -11.70 7.51 5.22
CA THR A 450 -10.29 7.70 4.84
C THR A 450 -10.00 9.18 4.59
N MET A 451 -10.83 9.86 3.81
CA MET A 451 -10.64 11.27 3.46
C MET A 451 -10.77 12.19 4.69
N ILE A 452 -11.68 11.91 5.63
CA ILE A 452 -11.75 12.64 6.92
C ILE A 452 -10.45 12.45 7.70
N MET A 453 -9.95 11.23 7.80
CA MET A 453 -8.72 10.96 8.55
C MET A 453 -7.50 11.63 7.90
N THR A 454 -7.41 11.61 6.57
CA THR A 454 -6.38 12.34 5.81
C THR A 454 -6.48 13.85 6.05
N SER A 455 -7.69 14.43 5.99
CA SER A 455 -7.92 15.87 6.25
C SER A 455 -7.52 16.27 7.67
N ILE A 456 -7.79 15.42 8.68
CA ILE A 456 -7.34 15.65 10.06
C ILE A 456 -5.81 15.69 10.13
N LEU A 457 -5.13 14.73 9.52
CA LEU A 457 -3.66 14.67 9.52
C LEU A 457 -3.05 15.84 8.75
N VAL A 458 -3.62 16.23 7.60
CA VAL A 458 -3.17 17.40 6.83
C VAL A 458 -3.37 18.69 7.63
N THR A 459 -4.48 18.83 8.37
CA THR A 459 -4.69 19.96 9.27
C THR A 459 -3.56 20.08 10.30
N VAL A 460 -3.17 18.97 10.92
CA VAL A 460 -2.07 18.95 11.91
C VAL A 460 -0.73 19.29 11.23
N TYR A 461 -0.51 18.80 10.00
CA TYR A 461 0.68 19.16 9.22
C TYR A 461 0.75 20.67 8.94
N LEU A 462 -0.33 21.26 8.44
CA LEU A 462 -0.40 22.70 8.17
C LEU A 462 -0.18 23.52 9.44
N TRP A 463 -0.73 23.08 10.56
CA TRP A 463 -0.59 23.76 11.86
C TRP A 463 0.86 23.83 12.33
N HIS A 464 1.62 22.74 12.19
CA HIS A 464 2.99 22.65 12.71
C HIS A 464 4.08 23.04 11.68
N MET A 465 3.81 22.83 10.38
CA MET A 465 4.84 22.92 9.34
C MET A 465 4.69 24.14 8.42
N ARG A 466 3.51 24.80 8.37
CA ARG A 466 3.22 25.86 7.40
C ARG A 466 2.66 27.13 8.04
N SER A 467 1.37 27.21 8.22
CA SER A 467 0.67 28.40 8.71
C SER A 467 -0.55 27.98 9.52
N ARG A 468 -0.68 28.56 10.72
CA ARG A 468 -1.87 28.34 11.58
C ARG A 468 -3.15 28.85 10.92
N PHE A 469 -3.07 29.99 10.22
CA PHE A 469 -4.23 30.51 9.49
C PHE A 469 -4.69 29.55 8.39
N ALA A 470 -3.75 29.05 7.56
CA ALA A 470 -4.08 28.06 6.54
C ALA A 470 -4.63 26.76 7.15
N ALA A 471 -4.10 26.31 8.30
CA ALA A 471 -4.60 25.15 9.01
C ALA A 471 -6.04 25.33 9.50
N VAL A 472 -6.38 26.50 10.09
CA VAL A 472 -7.74 26.79 10.55
C VAL A 472 -8.71 26.87 9.39
N LEU A 473 -8.34 27.56 8.30
CA LEU A 473 -9.19 27.63 7.11
C LEU A 473 -9.43 26.25 6.50
N PHE A 474 -8.38 25.44 6.39
CA PHE A 474 -8.47 24.06 5.90
C PHE A 474 -9.36 23.20 6.81
N ALA A 475 -9.17 23.28 8.13
CA ALA A 475 -9.93 22.50 9.13
C ALA A 475 -11.42 22.82 9.14
N ILE A 476 -11.81 24.06 8.80
CA ILE A 476 -13.22 24.44 8.73
C ILE A 476 -13.84 23.96 7.41
N VAL A 477 -13.17 24.18 6.27
CA VAL A 477 -13.77 23.93 4.96
C VAL A 477 -13.82 22.43 4.63
N PHE A 478 -12.68 21.75 4.61
CA PHE A 478 -12.60 20.40 4.05
C PHE A 478 -13.17 19.31 4.96
N PRO A 479 -12.84 19.24 6.27
CA PRO A 479 -13.48 18.28 7.14
C PRO A 479 -14.99 18.46 7.28
N MET A 480 -15.50 19.70 7.18
CA MET A 480 -16.96 19.95 7.18
C MET A 480 -17.65 19.36 5.95
N ILE A 481 -17.07 19.56 4.75
CA ILE A 481 -17.59 18.96 3.51
C ILE A 481 -17.52 17.45 3.59
N MET A 482 -16.38 16.89 4.06
CA MET A 482 -16.22 15.45 4.22
C MET A 482 -17.20 14.86 5.23
N PHE A 483 -17.48 15.57 6.32
CA PHE A 483 -18.44 15.14 7.32
C PHE A 483 -19.87 15.12 6.76
N MET A 484 -20.23 16.08 5.87
CA MET A 484 -21.50 16.06 5.16
C MET A 484 -21.61 14.82 4.25
N PHE A 485 -20.56 14.48 3.51
CA PHE A 485 -20.52 13.24 2.73
C PHE A 485 -20.62 11.98 3.59
N PHE A 486 -19.99 11.99 4.77
CA PHE A 486 -20.09 10.89 5.71
C PHE A 486 -21.52 10.68 6.21
N ILE A 487 -22.23 11.77 6.60
CA ILE A 487 -23.64 11.68 7.02
C ILE A 487 -24.50 11.15 5.88
N ALA A 488 -24.28 11.65 4.65
CA ALA A 488 -25.00 11.20 3.47
C ALA A 488 -24.75 9.70 3.17
N SER A 489 -23.53 9.25 3.30
CA SER A 489 -23.17 7.84 3.13
C SER A 489 -23.74 6.96 4.25
N MET A 490 -23.85 7.49 5.49
CA MET A 490 -24.50 6.79 6.60
C MET A 490 -26.00 6.55 6.36
N ALA A 491 -26.68 7.39 5.59
CA ALA A 491 -28.07 7.13 5.21
C ALA A 491 -28.23 5.82 4.41
N LYS A 492 -27.18 5.42 3.67
CA LYS A 492 -27.12 4.16 2.92
C LYS A 492 -26.53 2.99 3.72
N PHE A 493 -26.34 3.14 5.05
CA PHE A 493 -25.69 2.12 5.88
C PHE A 493 -26.40 0.78 5.81
N LEU A 494 -27.73 0.74 5.97
CA LEU A 494 -28.52 -0.49 5.92
C LEU A 494 -28.61 -1.10 4.51
N HIS A 495 -28.37 -0.32 3.46
CA HIS A 495 -28.42 -0.76 2.07
C HIS A 495 -27.08 -1.29 1.54
N GLY A 496 -26.08 -1.50 2.43
CA GLY A 496 -24.79 -2.09 2.05
C GLY A 496 -23.59 -1.49 2.77
N GLY A 497 -23.67 -0.25 3.27
CA GLY A 497 -22.56 0.42 3.99
C GLY A 497 -22.07 -0.34 5.23
N TRP A 498 -22.93 -1.15 5.86
CA TRP A 498 -22.56 -2.01 6.99
C TRP A 498 -21.44 -3.00 6.66
N PHE A 499 -21.42 -3.53 5.42
CA PHE A 499 -20.39 -4.49 5.00
C PHE A 499 -19.00 -3.85 4.98
N THR A 500 -18.91 -2.66 4.38
CA THR A 500 -17.66 -1.89 4.30
C THR A 500 -17.14 -1.51 5.68
N MET A 501 -18.06 -1.09 6.57
CA MET A 501 -17.71 -0.76 7.95
C MET A 501 -17.22 -2.00 8.71
N LEU A 502 -17.87 -3.16 8.54
CA LEU A 502 -17.44 -4.43 9.13
C LEU A 502 -16.03 -4.81 8.67
N LEU A 503 -15.77 -4.68 7.36
CA LEU A 503 -14.46 -4.99 6.80
C LEU A 503 -13.38 -4.03 7.32
N ALA A 504 -13.65 -2.73 7.33
CA ALA A 504 -12.75 -1.73 7.89
C ALA A 504 -12.48 -1.98 9.38
N LEU A 505 -13.50 -2.32 10.15
CA LEU A 505 -13.38 -2.65 11.59
C LEU A 505 -12.56 -3.92 11.81
N ALA A 506 -12.73 -4.95 10.97
CA ALA A 506 -11.93 -6.18 11.03
C ALA A 506 -10.44 -5.88 10.78
N ILE A 507 -10.12 -5.11 9.73
CA ILE A 507 -8.76 -4.69 9.42
C ILE A 507 -8.17 -3.83 10.54
N LEU A 508 -8.93 -2.86 11.04
CA LEU A 508 -8.53 -2.00 12.16
C LEU A 508 -8.25 -2.82 13.43
N THR A 509 -9.06 -3.84 13.70
CA THR A 509 -8.86 -4.75 14.82
C THR A 509 -7.54 -5.52 14.69
N VAL A 510 -7.22 -6.01 13.48
CA VAL A 510 -5.93 -6.65 13.22
C VAL A 510 -4.78 -5.67 13.47
N MET A 511 -4.87 -4.44 12.94
CA MET A 511 -3.83 -3.42 13.13
C MET A 511 -3.65 -3.03 14.59
N ALA A 512 -4.75 -2.77 15.31
CA ALA A 512 -4.72 -2.35 16.70
C ALA A 512 -4.18 -3.46 17.63
N THR A 513 -4.63 -4.71 17.42
CA THR A 513 -4.16 -5.85 18.22
C THR A 513 -2.70 -6.19 17.94
N TRP A 514 -2.25 -6.02 16.69
CA TRP A 514 -0.85 -6.21 16.34
C TRP A 514 0.06 -5.14 16.97
N ASP A 515 -0.33 -3.88 16.92
CA ASP A 515 0.40 -2.76 17.54
C ASP A 515 0.48 -2.91 19.06
N GLU A 516 -0.67 -3.21 19.72
CA GLU A 516 -0.73 -3.41 21.17
C GLU A 516 0.11 -4.61 21.62
N GLY A 517 0.00 -5.76 20.92
CA GLY A 517 0.82 -6.92 21.19
C GLY A 517 2.31 -6.65 20.98
N THR A 518 2.67 -5.85 19.97
CA THR A 518 4.06 -5.45 19.72
C THR A 518 4.59 -4.51 20.81
N LYS A 519 3.76 -3.58 21.30
CA LYS A 519 4.13 -2.71 22.43
C LYS A 519 4.34 -3.49 23.71
N LEU A 520 3.48 -4.47 24.00
CA LEU A 520 3.62 -5.36 25.16
C LEU A 520 4.91 -6.19 25.08
N GLU A 521 5.22 -6.78 23.93
CA GLU A 521 6.48 -7.51 23.75
C GLU A 521 7.72 -6.61 23.90
N ARG A 522 7.66 -5.39 23.32
CA ARG A 522 8.78 -4.42 23.43
C ARG A 522 8.97 -3.92 24.84
N ALA A 523 7.90 -3.71 25.61
CA ALA A 523 7.98 -3.26 27.01
C ALA A 523 8.69 -4.28 27.92
N GLN A 524 8.76 -5.55 27.52
CA GLN A 524 9.43 -6.62 28.25
C GLN A 524 10.87 -6.88 27.80
N ARG A 525 11.32 -6.22 26.74
CA ARG A 525 12.73 -6.35 26.33
C ARG A 525 13.62 -5.72 27.38
N ARG A 526 14.46 -6.52 27.94
CA ARG A 526 15.53 -6.09 28.83
C ARG A 526 16.84 -6.15 28.07
N HIS A 527 17.68 -5.18 28.28
CA HIS A 527 19.01 -5.13 27.72
C HIS A 527 20.01 -5.19 28.85
N MET A 528 21.06 -5.93 28.64
CA MET A 528 22.21 -5.96 29.54
C MET A 528 23.32 -5.07 28.97
N SER A 529 24.07 -4.42 29.87
CA SER A 529 25.29 -3.74 29.45
C SER A 529 26.36 -4.77 29.12
N PRO A 530 27.26 -4.48 28.17
CA PRO A 530 28.42 -5.36 27.94
C PRO A 530 29.24 -5.62 29.19
N GLU A 531 29.37 -4.63 30.07
CA GLU A 531 30.11 -4.71 31.34
C GLU A 531 29.57 -5.81 32.24
N ASP A 532 28.25 -6.06 32.24
CA ASP A 532 27.64 -7.09 33.07
C ASP A 532 27.73 -8.50 32.44
N CYS A 533 27.68 -8.63 31.12
CA CYS A 533 27.59 -9.92 30.46
C CYS A 533 28.95 -10.45 29.98
N LEU A 534 29.91 -9.60 29.60
CA LEU A 534 31.20 -10.00 29.07
C LEU A 534 32.05 -10.85 30.05
N PRO A 535 32.14 -10.53 31.37
CA PRO A 535 32.92 -11.36 32.29
C PRO A 535 32.39 -12.80 32.42
N VAL A 536 31.07 -13.00 32.22
CA VAL A 536 30.47 -14.33 32.30
C VAL A 536 30.67 -15.08 30.98
N LEU A 537 30.59 -14.39 29.85
CA LEU A 537 30.85 -14.98 28.53
C LEU A 537 32.32 -15.36 28.38
N HIS A 538 33.28 -14.56 28.87
CA HIS A 538 34.68 -14.90 28.91
C HIS A 538 34.92 -16.21 29.66
N ARG A 539 34.37 -16.35 30.88
CA ARG A 539 34.51 -17.59 31.66
C ARG A 539 33.94 -18.80 30.91
N LEU A 540 32.81 -18.64 30.19
CA LEU A 540 32.25 -19.73 29.39
C LEU A 540 33.11 -20.04 28.16
N HIS A 541 33.70 -19.03 27.53
CA HIS A 541 34.56 -19.18 26.36
C HIS A 541 35.86 -19.95 26.72
N ASP A 542 36.45 -19.63 27.87
CA ASP A 542 37.74 -20.16 28.31
C ASP A 542 37.63 -21.50 29.07
N ASP A 543 36.43 -21.95 29.41
CA ASP A 543 36.22 -23.17 30.18
C ASP A 543 36.26 -24.43 29.28
N ASP A 544 37.39 -25.07 29.19
CA ASP A 544 37.62 -26.29 28.42
C ASP A 544 36.88 -27.53 28.96
N THR A 545 36.31 -27.46 30.16
CA THR A 545 35.50 -28.57 30.71
C THR A 545 34.12 -28.67 30.04
N ILE A 546 33.65 -27.58 29.40
CA ILE A 546 32.37 -27.52 28.69
C ILE A 546 32.63 -27.77 27.20
N PRO A 547 32.02 -28.79 26.59
CA PRO A 547 32.19 -29.07 25.18
C PRO A 547 31.54 -27.96 24.32
N TYR A 548 32.12 -27.71 23.15
CA TYR A 548 31.54 -26.77 22.20
C TYR A 548 30.16 -27.24 21.75
N TYR A 549 29.16 -26.33 21.85
CA TYR A 549 27.82 -26.55 21.30
C TYR A 549 27.82 -26.41 19.77
N ALA A 550 28.54 -25.44 19.27
CA ALA A 550 28.88 -25.21 17.86
C ALA A 550 30.08 -24.25 17.80
N ASP A 551 30.81 -24.22 16.68
CA ASP A 551 31.89 -23.27 16.52
C ASP A 551 31.36 -21.84 16.45
N ASN A 552 30.25 -21.63 15.73
CA ASN A 552 29.60 -20.34 15.63
C ASN A 552 28.12 -20.46 15.99
N ILE A 553 27.62 -19.62 16.90
CA ILE A 553 26.22 -19.54 17.27
C ILE A 553 25.68 -18.19 16.85
N VAL A 554 24.58 -18.20 16.04
CA VAL A 554 23.99 -17.00 15.46
C VAL A 554 22.59 -16.79 16.02
N TYR A 555 22.40 -15.66 16.69
CA TYR A 555 21.13 -15.19 17.19
C TYR A 555 20.57 -14.09 16.31
N LEU A 556 19.34 -14.25 15.81
CA LEU A 556 18.64 -13.17 15.12
C LEU A 556 17.92 -12.28 16.13
N THR A 557 18.19 -10.98 16.07
CA THR A 557 17.54 -9.98 16.92
C THR A 557 16.93 -8.88 16.07
N SER A 558 15.82 -8.33 16.54
CA SER A 558 15.21 -7.13 15.94
C SER A 558 15.70 -5.84 16.61
N ASP A 559 16.61 -5.93 17.56
CA ASP A 559 17.23 -4.76 18.17
C ASP A 559 18.32 -4.19 17.27
N THR A 560 18.26 -2.90 17.02
CA THR A 560 19.20 -2.15 16.18
C THR A 560 20.27 -1.40 17.00
N GLU A 561 20.15 -1.39 18.33
CA GLU A 561 21.19 -0.81 19.19
C GLU A 561 22.44 -1.69 19.19
N MET A 562 23.57 -1.16 18.71
CA MET A 562 24.83 -1.92 18.56
C MET A 562 25.57 -2.15 19.88
N LYS A 563 25.36 -1.29 20.87
CA LYS A 563 26.12 -1.28 22.13
C LYS A 563 25.47 -2.05 23.28
N ARG A 564 24.35 -2.74 23.05
CA ARG A 564 23.62 -3.48 24.09
C ARG A 564 23.32 -4.89 23.62
N ILE A 565 23.20 -5.82 24.55
CA ILE A 565 22.85 -7.20 24.29
C ILE A 565 21.43 -7.46 24.81
N ASP A 566 20.64 -8.10 24.00
CA ASP A 566 19.31 -8.56 24.41
C ASP A 566 19.46 -9.64 25.50
N THR A 567 18.84 -9.41 26.66
CA THR A 567 18.87 -10.32 27.81
C THR A 567 18.39 -11.71 27.45
N ASP A 568 17.48 -11.84 26.49
CA ASP A 568 16.96 -13.13 26.04
C ASP A 568 18.05 -13.97 25.35
N ILE A 569 18.96 -13.34 24.61
CA ILE A 569 20.11 -14.01 23.99
C ILE A 569 21.05 -14.53 25.10
N PHE A 570 21.34 -13.68 26.08
CA PHE A 570 22.19 -14.07 27.21
C PHE A 570 21.58 -15.26 27.97
N PHE A 571 20.27 -15.23 28.27
CA PHE A 571 19.58 -16.37 28.88
C PHE A 571 19.62 -17.62 28.01
N SER A 572 19.49 -17.50 26.68
CA SER A 572 19.58 -18.64 25.77
C SER A 572 20.95 -19.31 25.83
N ILE A 573 22.04 -18.54 25.95
CA ILE A 573 23.39 -19.07 26.03
C ILE A 573 23.56 -19.98 27.27
N PHE A 574 22.92 -19.63 28.39
CA PHE A 574 23.04 -20.36 29.66
C PHE A 574 21.80 -21.26 29.96
N ALA A 575 20.73 -21.22 29.16
CA ALA A 575 19.53 -22.02 29.39
C ALA A 575 19.81 -23.50 29.15
N SER A 576 19.27 -24.36 30.04
CA SER A 576 19.39 -25.83 30.03
C SER A 576 20.83 -26.36 30.11
N HIS A 577 21.68 -26.03 29.15
CA HIS A 577 23.12 -26.31 29.13
C HIS A 577 23.86 -25.10 28.57
N PRO A 578 25.00 -24.74 29.15
CA PRO A 578 25.82 -23.65 28.63
C PRO A 578 26.25 -23.93 27.19
N LYS A 579 25.98 -22.96 26.29
CA LYS A 579 26.30 -23.09 24.87
C LYS A 579 27.66 -22.45 24.58
N ARG A 580 28.73 -23.19 24.83
CA ARG A 580 30.07 -22.75 24.50
C ARG A 580 30.27 -22.68 23.00
N ALA A 581 30.86 -21.61 22.50
CA ALA A 581 31.19 -21.41 21.10
C ALA A 581 32.52 -20.67 20.94
N HIS A 582 33.17 -20.78 19.78
CA HIS A 582 34.29 -19.93 19.43
C HIS A 582 33.82 -18.48 19.19
N ALA A 583 32.61 -18.30 18.62
CA ALA A 583 32.06 -16.98 18.45
C ALA A 583 30.52 -16.97 18.56
N TRP A 584 30.00 -15.93 19.24
CA TRP A 584 28.57 -15.62 19.31
C TRP A 584 28.25 -14.42 18.42
N TRP A 585 27.22 -14.55 17.57
CA TRP A 585 26.82 -13.57 16.59
C TRP A 585 25.41 -13.07 16.88
N CYS A 586 25.27 -11.77 17.17
CA CYS A 586 23.97 -11.13 17.33
C CYS A 586 23.65 -10.36 16.05
N VAL A 587 22.84 -10.93 15.17
CA VAL A 587 22.58 -10.40 13.83
C VAL A 587 21.23 -9.70 13.76
N SER A 588 21.21 -8.45 13.31
CA SER A 588 20.01 -7.69 12.99
C SER A 588 19.95 -7.36 11.50
N VAL A 589 18.74 -7.42 10.90
CA VAL A 589 18.52 -7.08 9.50
C VAL A 589 17.61 -5.88 9.41
N GLU A 590 18.08 -4.83 8.74
CA GLU A 590 17.35 -3.58 8.51
C GLU A 590 17.10 -3.39 7.01
N THR A 591 15.85 -3.08 6.63
CA THR A 591 15.52 -2.79 5.24
C THR A 591 15.74 -1.30 4.94
N SER A 592 16.62 -1.01 3.97
CA SER A 592 16.88 0.36 3.49
C SER A 592 15.81 0.81 2.49
N ASP A 593 15.61 2.12 2.40
CA ASP A 593 14.73 2.75 1.40
C ASP A 593 15.28 2.69 -0.04
N GLU A 594 16.55 2.34 -0.21
CA GLU A 594 17.17 2.15 -1.53
C GLU A 594 16.98 0.70 -2.03
N PRO A 595 16.80 0.47 -3.34
CA PRO A 595 16.43 -0.86 -3.85
C PRO A 595 17.52 -1.91 -3.72
N PHE A 596 18.80 -1.54 -3.86
CA PHE A 596 19.91 -2.49 -3.99
C PHE A 596 21.00 -2.32 -2.94
N THR A 597 20.74 -1.58 -1.86
CA THR A 597 21.71 -1.39 -0.77
C THR A 597 22.13 -2.74 -0.21
N ARG A 598 23.45 -2.95 -0.04
CA ARG A 598 24.05 -4.11 0.60
C ARG A 598 25.19 -3.59 1.48
N GLU A 599 24.87 -3.30 2.71
CA GLU A 599 25.79 -2.72 3.68
C GLU A 599 25.73 -3.51 4.98
N TYR A 600 26.84 -3.63 5.66
CA TYR A 600 26.86 -4.17 7.01
C TYR A 600 27.74 -3.31 7.92
N SER A 601 27.48 -3.40 9.20
CA SER A 601 28.34 -2.86 10.27
C SER A 601 28.50 -3.90 11.33
N VAL A 602 29.73 -4.00 11.86
CA VAL A 602 30.08 -4.93 12.93
C VAL A 602 30.61 -4.14 14.11
N GLU A 603 30.26 -4.59 15.31
CA GLU A 603 30.83 -4.12 16.57
C GLU A 603 31.23 -5.33 17.41
N THR A 604 32.48 -5.37 17.83
CA THR A 604 33.08 -6.48 18.56
C THR A 604 32.92 -6.34 20.08
N LEU A 605 32.44 -5.21 20.56
CA LEU A 605 32.31 -4.88 21.99
C LEU A 605 33.62 -5.06 22.78
N GLY A 606 34.78 -4.97 22.09
CA GLY A 606 36.09 -5.14 22.69
C GLY A 606 36.52 -6.60 22.92
N THR A 607 35.85 -7.56 22.26
CA THR A 607 36.14 -9.00 22.30
C THR A 607 36.41 -9.56 20.91
N ASP A 608 37.00 -10.72 20.84
CA ASP A 608 37.27 -11.49 19.62
C ASP A 608 36.30 -12.66 19.42
N PHE A 609 35.29 -12.80 20.31
CA PHE A 609 34.32 -13.90 20.31
C PHE A 609 32.86 -13.43 20.30
N LEU A 610 32.55 -12.14 20.52
CA LEU A 610 31.19 -11.62 20.52
C LEU A 610 31.02 -10.52 19.48
N PHE A 611 30.23 -10.81 18.46
CA PHE A 611 30.02 -9.93 17.31
C PHE A 611 28.56 -9.45 17.22
N ARG A 612 28.40 -8.14 17.17
CA ARG A 612 27.12 -7.50 16.89
C ARG A 612 27.10 -7.06 15.43
N VAL A 613 26.26 -7.70 14.62
CA VAL A 613 26.19 -7.46 13.18
C VAL A 613 24.86 -6.80 12.82
N ARG A 614 24.93 -5.69 12.08
CA ARG A 614 23.78 -5.08 11.45
C ARG A 614 23.93 -5.18 9.94
N ILE A 615 22.98 -5.84 9.28
CA ILE A 615 22.92 -5.98 7.84
C ILE A 615 21.84 -5.04 7.32
N ARG A 616 22.20 -4.06 6.47
CA ARG A 616 21.28 -3.15 5.82
C ARG A 616 21.09 -3.57 4.37
N LEU A 617 19.89 -4.01 4.04
CA LEU A 617 19.55 -4.52 2.72
C LEU A 617 18.53 -3.60 2.04
N GLY A 618 18.73 -3.35 0.75
CA GLY A 618 17.76 -2.69 -0.08
C GLY A 618 16.48 -3.52 -0.21
N PHE A 619 15.36 -2.87 -0.41
CA PHE A 619 14.06 -3.54 -0.45
C PHE A 619 13.89 -4.57 -1.57
N LYS A 620 14.74 -4.57 -2.60
CA LYS A 620 14.79 -5.58 -3.68
C LYS A 620 15.79 -6.69 -3.45
N VAL A 621 16.67 -6.52 -2.47
CA VAL A 621 17.69 -7.52 -2.18
C VAL A 621 17.02 -8.65 -1.41
N ARG A 622 17.20 -9.89 -1.90
CA ARG A 622 16.72 -11.08 -1.20
C ARG A 622 17.43 -11.20 0.15
N THR A 623 16.67 -11.37 1.20
CA THR A 623 17.24 -11.56 2.53
C THR A 623 17.73 -12.99 2.68
N SER A 624 19.04 -13.19 2.60
CA SER A 624 19.71 -14.46 2.86
C SER A 624 20.77 -14.23 3.92
N VAL A 625 20.37 -14.31 5.19
CA VAL A 625 21.30 -14.08 6.32
C VAL A 625 22.50 -15.02 6.26
N PRO A 626 22.35 -16.32 5.97
CA PRO A 626 23.51 -17.22 5.92
C PRO A 626 24.59 -16.78 4.92
N ALA A 627 24.18 -16.42 3.70
CA ALA A 627 25.13 -16.03 2.65
C ALA A 627 25.87 -14.72 3.01
N TYR A 628 25.16 -13.73 3.55
CA TYR A 628 25.80 -12.48 3.96
C TYR A 628 26.67 -12.64 5.19
N LEU A 629 26.23 -13.44 6.16
CA LEU A 629 27.02 -13.67 7.37
C LEU A 629 28.32 -14.41 7.07
N HIS A 630 28.27 -15.39 6.18
CA HIS A 630 29.46 -16.11 5.72
C HIS A 630 30.47 -15.15 5.05
N GLN A 631 29.98 -14.23 4.19
CA GLN A 631 30.83 -13.19 3.63
C GLN A 631 31.46 -12.30 4.73
N ILE A 632 30.66 -11.86 5.70
CA ILE A 632 31.08 -11.00 6.80
C ILE A 632 32.16 -11.70 7.63
N MET A 633 31.99 -12.99 7.95
CA MET A 633 32.96 -13.78 8.67
C MET A 633 34.32 -13.86 7.93
N HIS A 634 34.31 -14.08 6.62
CA HIS A 634 35.52 -14.05 5.81
C HIS A 634 36.17 -12.66 5.76
N ASP A 635 35.38 -11.60 5.68
CA ASP A 635 35.94 -10.25 5.74
C ASP A 635 36.62 -9.98 7.08
N LEU A 636 36.01 -10.42 8.19
CA LEU A 636 36.59 -10.27 9.54
C LEU A 636 37.82 -11.15 9.79
N LEU A 637 37.88 -12.34 9.21
CA LEU A 637 39.11 -13.18 9.23
C LEU A 637 40.27 -12.49 8.51
N ARG A 638 40.00 -11.84 7.37
CA ARG A 638 41.02 -11.10 6.61
C ARG A 638 41.51 -9.85 7.31
N THR A 639 40.60 -9.13 8.01
CA THR A 639 41.00 -7.94 8.79
C THR A 639 41.67 -8.30 10.13
N GLY A 640 41.64 -9.57 10.55
CA GLY A 640 42.15 -10.02 11.82
C GLY A 640 41.25 -9.69 13.01
N GLU A 641 40.03 -9.24 12.78
CA GLU A 641 39.05 -8.98 13.83
C GLU A 641 38.40 -10.27 14.36
N LEU A 642 38.31 -11.30 13.52
CA LEU A 642 37.91 -12.65 13.89
C LEU A 642 39.14 -13.52 13.93
N PRO A 643 39.45 -14.18 15.05
CA PRO A 643 40.53 -15.15 15.13
C PRO A 643 40.31 -16.34 14.18
N ALA A 644 41.39 -16.92 13.64
CA ALA A 644 41.28 -18.12 12.83
C ALA A 644 40.69 -19.26 13.67
N GLN A 645 39.54 -19.76 13.22
CA GLN A 645 38.82 -20.84 13.88
C GLN A 645 39.36 -22.19 13.37
N LYS A 646 39.49 -23.14 14.27
CA LYS A 646 39.72 -24.54 13.87
C LYS A 646 38.38 -25.24 13.92
N SER A 647 37.85 -25.61 12.77
CA SER A 647 36.60 -26.36 12.72
C SER A 647 36.68 -27.62 13.59
N THR A 648 35.64 -27.90 14.36
CA THR A 648 35.48 -29.15 15.12
C THR A 648 35.52 -30.37 14.21
N TYR A 649 35.17 -30.22 12.93
CA TYR A 649 35.13 -31.29 11.93
C TYR A 649 35.89 -30.94 10.65
N PRO A 650 37.22 -30.64 10.69
CA PRO A 650 37.93 -30.02 9.57
C PRO A 650 38.02 -30.91 8.31
N LYS A 651 37.79 -32.22 8.44
CA LYS A 651 37.78 -33.16 7.31
C LYS A 651 36.46 -33.23 6.56
N VAL A 652 35.40 -32.73 7.16
CA VAL A 652 34.04 -32.83 6.65
C VAL A 652 33.48 -31.45 6.24
N ASP A 653 33.97 -30.40 6.91
CA ASP A 653 33.48 -29.03 6.63
C ASP A 653 33.95 -28.52 5.28
N ALA A 654 33.01 -27.88 4.58
CA ALA A 654 33.26 -27.22 3.30
C ALA A 654 34.17 -25.98 3.45
N ASP A 655 34.19 -25.37 4.62
CA ASP A 655 35.01 -24.21 4.98
C ASP A 655 35.66 -24.42 6.37
N PRO A 656 36.82 -25.02 6.44
CA PRO A 656 37.49 -25.33 7.70
C PRO A 656 37.99 -24.10 8.47
N GLU A 657 38.03 -22.91 7.85
CA GLU A 657 38.43 -21.65 8.49
C GLU A 657 37.34 -21.01 9.33
N ILE A 658 36.05 -21.28 9.04
CA ILE A 658 34.91 -20.68 9.75
C ILE A 658 34.28 -21.67 10.75
N GLY A 659 34.32 -22.96 10.48
CA GLY A 659 33.64 -23.98 11.28
C GLY A 659 32.09 -23.94 11.17
N PRO A 660 31.40 -24.94 11.75
CA PRO A 660 29.94 -25.05 11.70
C PRO A 660 29.18 -23.87 12.31
N ILE A 661 28.16 -23.41 11.63
CA ILE A 661 27.29 -22.32 12.08
C ILE A 661 25.96 -22.90 12.54
N ARG A 662 25.52 -22.56 13.74
CA ARG A 662 24.23 -22.92 14.30
C ARG A 662 23.35 -21.68 14.47
N TYR A 663 22.19 -21.65 13.83
CA TYR A 663 21.22 -20.56 13.95
C TYR A 663 20.24 -20.84 15.07
N VAL A 664 20.03 -19.88 15.97
CA VAL A 664 19.10 -19.96 17.09
C VAL A 664 18.06 -18.86 16.96
N LEU A 665 16.79 -19.26 16.95
CA LEU A 665 15.63 -18.37 16.91
C LEU A 665 14.93 -18.41 18.27
N ILE A 666 14.83 -17.28 18.95
CA ILE A 666 14.13 -17.17 20.22
C ILE A 666 12.65 -16.86 19.94
N HIS A 667 11.78 -17.77 20.34
CA HIS A 667 10.34 -17.60 20.31
C HIS A 667 9.82 -17.33 21.72
N LYS A 668 9.04 -16.24 21.90
CA LYS A 668 8.44 -15.89 23.20
C LYS A 668 7.02 -16.42 23.27
N GLU A 669 6.70 -17.11 24.37
CA GLU A 669 5.35 -17.61 24.66
C GLU A 669 4.86 -16.99 25.96
N LEU A 670 3.60 -16.49 25.93
CA LEU A 670 3.00 -15.85 27.11
C LEU A 670 2.72 -16.89 28.20
N MET A 671 3.30 -16.70 29.37
CA MET A 671 3.05 -17.57 30.53
C MET A 671 1.67 -17.28 31.14
N PRO A 672 0.95 -18.35 31.60
CA PRO A 672 -0.36 -18.20 32.24
C PRO A 672 -0.35 -17.30 33.49
N GLU A 673 0.78 -17.28 34.20
CA GLU A 673 0.96 -16.47 35.43
C GLU A 673 1.16 -14.98 35.16
N SER A 674 1.19 -14.56 33.89
CA SER A 674 1.35 -13.17 33.53
C SER A 674 0.15 -12.34 33.94
N LYS A 675 0.33 -11.30 34.75
CA LYS A 675 -0.71 -10.29 35.02
C LYS A 675 -0.80 -9.32 33.84
N VAL A 676 -1.59 -9.71 32.86
CA VAL A 676 -1.93 -8.85 31.72
C VAL A 676 -3.39 -8.45 31.82
N SER A 677 -3.72 -7.21 31.43
CA SER A 677 -5.13 -6.85 31.27
C SER A 677 -5.80 -7.80 30.27
N GLN A 678 -7.08 -8.09 30.45
CA GLN A 678 -7.82 -8.97 29.51
C GLN A 678 -7.67 -8.52 28.07
N ARG A 679 -7.62 -7.19 27.81
CA ARG A 679 -7.38 -6.61 26.47
C ARG A 679 -5.99 -6.97 25.94
N GLY A 680 -4.95 -6.85 26.76
CA GLY A 680 -3.59 -7.19 26.35
C GLY A 680 -3.41 -8.69 26.09
N ALA A 681 -4.01 -9.55 26.90
CA ALA A 681 -3.99 -11.00 26.68
C ALA A 681 -4.72 -11.38 25.37
N MET A 682 -5.87 -10.76 25.09
CA MET A 682 -6.59 -10.93 23.84
C MET A 682 -5.78 -10.47 22.65
N ALA A 683 -5.13 -9.28 22.72
CA ALA A 683 -4.28 -8.76 21.68
C ALA A 683 -3.11 -9.71 21.35
N LEU A 684 -2.45 -10.25 22.36
CA LEU A 684 -1.37 -11.22 22.16
C LEU A 684 -1.86 -12.53 21.56
N ARG A 685 -3.01 -13.07 22.01
CA ARG A 685 -3.61 -14.29 21.43
C ARG A 685 -3.93 -14.09 19.94
N ILE A 686 -4.58 -12.98 19.59
CA ILE A 686 -4.90 -12.67 18.19
C ILE A 686 -3.61 -12.48 17.39
N LYS A 687 -2.62 -11.76 17.90
CA LYS A 687 -1.32 -11.58 17.26
C LYS A 687 -0.63 -12.90 16.97
N TYR A 688 -0.63 -13.84 17.94
CA TYR A 688 0.00 -15.14 17.74
C TYR A 688 -0.77 -16.00 16.74
N ALA A 689 -2.11 -15.98 16.77
CA ALA A 689 -2.94 -16.65 15.77
C ALA A 689 -2.64 -16.14 14.34
N ILE A 690 -2.57 -14.82 14.16
CA ILE A 690 -2.22 -14.20 12.86
C ILE A 690 -0.79 -14.56 12.44
N ARG A 691 0.16 -14.63 13.37
CA ARG A 691 1.55 -14.98 13.10
C ARG A 691 1.70 -16.38 12.49
N HIS A 692 0.88 -17.35 12.88
CA HIS A 692 0.88 -18.69 12.27
C HIS A 692 0.51 -18.66 10.78
N VAL A 693 -0.35 -17.72 10.37
CA VAL A 693 -0.77 -17.54 8.97
C VAL A 693 0.23 -16.68 8.18
N ALA A 694 0.92 -15.76 8.84
CA ALA A 694 1.80 -14.77 8.20
C ALA A 694 3.14 -15.34 7.68
N GLY A 695 3.49 -16.57 8.05
CA GLY A 695 4.73 -17.22 7.64
C GLY A 695 5.83 -17.17 8.72
N SER A 696 6.76 -18.12 8.63
CA SER A 696 7.85 -18.28 9.60
C SER A 696 9.02 -17.33 9.31
N PRO A 697 9.65 -16.72 10.33
CA PRO A 697 10.92 -15.99 10.21
C PRO A 697 12.03 -16.82 9.55
N ILE A 698 12.00 -18.13 9.71
CA ILE A 698 12.93 -19.09 9.08
C ILE A 698 12.97 -18.90 7.56
N LYS A 699 11.80 -18.75 6.94
CA LYS A 699 11.70 -18.54 5.48
C LYS A 699 12.14 -17.14 5.06
N TRP A 700 11.86 -16.12 5.86
CA TRP A 700 12.21 -14.73 5.50
C TRP A 700 13.71 -14.48 5.50
N PHE A 701 14.43 -15.08 6.46
CA PHE A 701 15.86 -14.91 6.59
C PHE A 701 16.68 -15.94 5.78
N GLY A 702 16.00 -16.82 5.04
CA GLY A 702 16.63 -17.85 4.21
C GLY A 702 17.29 -18.96 5.04
N LEU A 703 16.78 -19.24 6.25
CA LEU A 703 17.36 -20.21 7.19
C LEU A 703 16.85 -21.64 7.00
N ALA A 704 15.80 -21.86 6.21
CA ALA A 704 15.19 -23.17 6.06
C ALA A 704 16.16 -24.32 5.71
N PRO A 705 17.20 -24.13 4.87
CA PRO A 705 18.17 -25.17 4.54
C PRO A 705 19.17 -25.49 5.68
N TYR A 706 19.24 -24.65 6.72
CA TYR A 706 20.27 -24.71 7.77
C TYR A 706 19.75 -25.25 9.10
N ASP A 707 18.56 -25.84 9.12
CA ASP A 707 17.91 -26.44 10.28
C ASP A 707 18.05 -25.61 11.58
N PRO A 708 17.49 -24.40 11.63
CA PRO A 708 17.65 -23.50 12.76
C PRO A 708 16.95 -24.05 14.01
N VAL A 709 17.60 -23.97 15.16
CA VAL A 709 17.03 -24.32 16.45
C VAL A 709 16.05 -23.23 16.88
N THR A 710 14.80 -23.60 17.16
CA THR A 710 13.81 -22.69 17.74
C THR A 710 13.70 -22.94 19.23
N GLU A 711 14.07 -21.96 20.04
CA GLU A 711 13.95 -22.01 21.49
C GLU A 711 12.73 -21.21 21.95
N VAL A 712 11.89 -21.84 22.76
CA VAL A 712 10.73 -21.18 23.36
C VAL A 712 11.16 -20.61 24.71
N GLN A 713 11.08 -19.28 24.84
CA GLN A 713 11.33 -18.61 26.11
C GLN A 713 10.03 -18.06 26.72
N PRO A 714 9.87 -18.14 28.04
CA PRO A 714 8.69 -17.63 28.69
C PRO A 714 8.65 -16.10 28.65
N LEU A 715 7.52 -15.55 28.21
CA LEU A 715 7.23 -14.12 28.33
C LEU A 715 6.43 -13.86 29.62
N PHE A 716 7.08 -13.28 30.62
CA PHE A 716 6.44 -12.86 31.87
C PHE A 716 6.08 -11.39 31.80
N LEU A 717 4.78 -11.07 31.79
CA LEU A 717 4.28 -9.71 31.89
C LEU A 717 3.81 -9.45 33.32
N ALA A 718 4.55 -8.60 34.06
CA ALA A 718 4.29 -8.24 35.46
C ALA A 718 4.09 -9.47 36.38
N THR A 719 5.17 -10.13 36.73
CA THR A 719 5.18 -11.34 37.58
C THR A 719 4.51 -11.12 38.92
N VAL A 720 3.54 -11.96 39.22
CA VAL A 720 3.14 -12.27 40.59
C VAL A 720 4.14 -13.30 41.09
N ARG A 721 4.76 -13.07 42.26
CA ARG A 721 5.51 -14.14 42.90
C ARG A 721 4.55 -15.32 43.10
N PRO A 722 4.86 -16.52 42.60
CA PRO A 722 3.99 -17.68 42.83
C PRO A 722 3.86 -17.91 44.34
N PRO A 723 2.69 -18.34 44.81
CA PRO A 723 2.49 -18.65 46.23
C PRO A 723 3.54 -19.70 46.63
N ARG A 724 4.20 -19.44 47.76
CA ARG A 724 5.27 -20.31 48.26
C ARG A 724 4.66 -21.66 48.61
N LEU A 725 5.13 -22.72 47.93
CA LEU A 725 4.72 -24.06 48.29
C LEU A 725 5.16 -24.36 49.74
N LYS A 726 4.26 -24.91 50.55
CA LYS A 726 4.58 -25.38 51.87
C LYS A 726 4.92 -26.88 51.79
N ARG A 727 6.12 -27.23 52.22
CA ARG A 727 6.51 -28.65 52.34
C ARG A 727 5.59 -29.32 53.39
N ILE A 728 4.92 -30.39 52.99
CA ILE A 728 4.18 -31.29 53.86
C ILE A 728 5.08 -32.51 53.99
N ASN A 729 5.59 -32.81 55.20
CA ASN A 729 6.38 -34.01 55.43
C ASN A 729 5.49 -35.22 55.57
#